data_653ecf42143b8a215ce153aacf6f82e2
#
_entry.id   653ecf42143b8a215ce153aacf6f82e2
#
_cell.length_a   1.000
_cell.length_b   1.000
_cell.length_c   1.000
_cell.angle_alpha   90.00
_cell.angle_beta   90.00
_cell.angle_gamma   90.00
#
_symmetry.space_group_name_H-M   'P 1'
#
loop_
_entity.id
_entity.type
_entity.pdbx_description
1 polymer ?
#
loop_
_entity_poly.entity_id
_entity_poly.type
_entity_poly.pdbx_seq_one_letter_code
_entity_poly.pdbx_strand_id
1 'polypeptide(L)'
;MSQMLHRLVLAALIAATFVRTAHAQNTLTLEGSVKGDAGPLGAAAVTVVNLATQDSARTVTRPSGEFRLIGLFTGQYQVTVRAIGYKPSVQTVQLVIGQHARLDFALERGATELAAQLVTTERVKQVEVQRLSVSAPVMKEEIENLPMNSRGVMNLAGIAPGIKTYTPQSGRTLPSGGAAPDSRFFNVYMDGVEMKSLYNGNIVGLGQTGSPLPQEALEQFRVYMNPYDAEYTRAGSYVISAESRRGTNTWQGSAFGFLQNKSLIARNAFQVVKPNYGRDQFGLNLRGPLAKDKLFLATSYEFSNTNFYLDVNPTSGPWTQYKGSFLAPQKNQTLYGRLTYVQSPTITYDEMGSVRFLDGQGNFGNKVAQNGGISQKYRIYTDQLRQRYLSPGGNFENEASLQVVIWNHNELPLRPGPQFTYPGVTFGTSGFPLILKETHLRVVDRATKNIDNASGSHVLKFGVELSRIAASQNFPSTKDGTFNFLTDTSTLPNTASIAVGVTDPNGTTDALASATGYTTGAYVNDEWRVQPNFTLSLGLRHDAEFNTMNNDYTVPWASDPKLQAIPALANYLNTGQRKNQLGNFSPRISFSWDPTRKNLTFLRGGFGIIYDRVTSFIGFQERKNSTWRVYNFTNPGTTDPAVLRARVIGGLSGSPAPILIKEDMKTPHSLQGSVGIGHQFTDAFGLNVDYVRQHMINIYVQRNPNYLDKTVTPNVRKLTPAYGDIILWDDIGVADYSAMLVQGTWQRDQTRVNLAYTLGYYQGNFDTSGLPNFAYPFLFNRQRTSLDERHRVVLSDVTPIPLGFTFASIITIASPRPFVTTDGRDINLDNITGDDYPGGTVNSTGTRVTQPSNAWRNWYRTVDLRLARSIVNASGKKVSLIAEVFNVFNWNNNLTYGSTQFNSAGVPVATFGIPTGAYGARQGQVGMRVEW
;
A
#
# COMPACT_ATOMS: atom_id res chain seq x y z
N MET A 1 4.31 -29.87 8.81
CA MET A 1 5.28 -28.88 9.30
C MET A 1 6.73 -29.40 9.22
N SER A 2 7.09 -30.53 9.80
CA SER A 2 8.48 -31.10 9.77
C SER A 2 9.02 -31.32 8.35
N GLN A 3 8.29 -32.01 7.45
CA GLN A 3 8.75 -32.24 6.06
C GLN A 3 8.86 -30.97 5.21
N MET A 4 8.08 -29.94 5.52
CA MET A 4 8.15 -28.64 4.85
C MET A 4 9.38 -27.84 5.31
N LEU A 5 9.71 -27.90 6.59
CA LEU A 5 10.93 -27.33 7.16
C LEU A 5 12.19 -27.96 6.57
N HIS A 6 12.23 -29.29 6.44
CA HIS A 6 13.36 -30.03 5.80
C HIS A 6 13.53 -29.65 4.32
N ARG A 7 12.43 -29.47 3.55
CA ARG A 7 12.50 -29.05 2.15
C ARG A 7 12.94 -27.60 2.00
N LEU A 8 12.57 -26.73 2.94
CA LEU A 8 13.01 -25.32 2.98
C LEU A 8 14.49 -25.19 3.33
N VAL A 9 14.98 -25.98 4.32
CA VAL A 9 16.40 -26.05 4.66
C VAL A 9 17.22 -26.62 3.50
N LEU A 10 16.73 -27.65 2.81
CA LEU A 10 17.41 -28.20 1.63
C LEU A 10 17.46 -27.23 0.46
N ALA A 11 16.38 -26.48 0.21
CA ALA A 11 16.32 -25.43 -0.81
C ALA A 11 17.26 -24.27 -0.47
N ALA A 12 17.36 -23.88 0.80
CA ALA A 12 18.28 -22.86 1.28
C ALA A 12 19.76 -23.31 1.13
N LEU A 13 20.07 -24.59 1.42
CA LEU A 13 21.40 -25.16 1.24
C LEU A 13 21.79 -25.26 -0.26
N ILE A 14 20.83 -25.60 -1.13
CA ILE A 14 21.07 -25.64 -2.59
C ILE A 14 21.27 -24.22 -3.15
N ALA A 15 20.47 -23.24 -2.68
CA ALA A 15 20.66 -21.83 -3.08
C ALA A 15 22.02 -21.28 -2.64
N ALA A 16 22.50 -21.64 -1.45
CA ALA A 16 23.83 -21.23 -0.95
C ALA A 16 25.00 -21.73 -1.78
N THR A 17 24.83 -22.83 -2.55
CA THR A 17 25.90 -23.37 -3.41
C THR A 17 25.99 -22.69 -4.79
N PHE A 18 24.97 -21.96 -5.22
CA PHE A 18 24.94 -21.26 -6.52
C PHE A 18 25.37 -19.79 -6.45
N VAL A 19 25.55 -19.23 -5.24
CA VAL A 19 25.84 -17.80 -5.05
C VAL A 19 27.35 -17.54 -5.09
N ARG A 20 27.96 -17.49 -6.26
CA ARG A 20 29.35 -17.00 -6.42
C ARG A 20 29.46 -15.60 -7.05
N THR A 21 28.38 -15.04 -7.58
CA THR A 21 28.37 -13.66 -8.13
C THR A 21 26.95 -13.09 -8.06
N ALA A 22 26.70 -12.22 -7.12
CA ALA A 22 25.41 -11.56 -7.03
C ALA A 22 25.42 -10.27 -6.18
N HIS A 23 24.49 -9.39 -6.27
CA HIS A 23 24.69 -7.95 -6.11
C HIS A 23 23.48 -7.13 -5.53
N ALA A 24 23.66 -6.00 -4.91
CA ALA A 24 22.96 -5.32 -3.81
C ALA A 24 21.87 -4.26 -4.05
N GLN A 25 21.04 -3.93 -3.00
CA GLN A 25 19.96 -2.91 -2.98
C GLN A 25 19.95 -2.00 -1.73
N ASN A 26 19.19 -0.87 -1.82
CA ASN A 26 18.97 0.18 -0.79
C ASN A 26 20.26 0.84 -0.31
N THR A 27 21.15 1.12 -1.25
CA THR A 27 22.42 1.73 -0.94
C THR A 27 22.26 3.22 -0.68
N LEU A 28 22.59 3.60 0.56
CA LEU A 28 22.89 4.99 0.85
C LEU A 28 24.27 5.31 0.29
N THR A 29 24.37 6.47 -0.32
CA THR A 29 25.63 7.02 -0.80
C THR A 29 26.05 8.17 0.09
N LEU A 30 27.24 8.08 0.66
CA LEU A 30 27.91 9.19 1.31
C LEU A 30 29.08 9.65 0.42
N GLU A 31 29.05 10.91 0.07
CA GLU A 31 30.10 11.52 -0.74
C GLU A 31 30.57 12.83 -0.13
N GLY A 32 31.66 13.36 -0.62
CA GLY A 32 32.14 14.66 -0.18
C GLY A 32 33.45 15.06 -0.80
N SER A 33 33.97 16.20 -0.35
CA SER A 33 35.29 16.70 -0.75
C SER A 33 36.12 17.01 0.48
N VAL A 34 37.44 16.82 0.34
CA VAL A 34 38.43 17.18 1.36
C VAL A 34 39.38 18.21 0.75
N LYS A 35 39.49 19.36 1.42
CA LYS A 35 40.37 20.44 1.03
C LYS A 35 41.28 20.83 2.18
N GLY A 36 42.51 21.18 1.85
CA GLY A 36 43.42 21.88 2.73
C GLY A 36 43.61 23.34 2.29
N ASP A 37 44.46 24.06 2.95
CA ASP A 37 44.86 25.43 2.62
C ASP A 37 45.39 25.60 1.18
N ALA A 38 46.04 24.57 0.62
CA ALA A 38 46.57 24.61 -0.74
C ALA A 38 45.60 24.08 -1.82
N GLY A 39 44.37 23.70 -1.47
CA GLY A 39 43.38 23.17 -2.39
C GLY A 39 42.91 21.74 -2.07
N PRO A 40 42.44 20.98 -3.09
CA PRO A 40 41.95 19.60 -2.89
C PRO A 40 43.03 18.67 -2.35
N LEU A 41 42.68 17.79 -1.41
CA LEU A 41 43.57 16.80 -0.81
C LEU A 41 43.23 15.40 -1.35
N GLY A 42 44.13 14.89 -2.23
CA GLY A 42 44.08 13.48 -2.66
C GLY A 42 44.68 12.55 -1.61
N ALA A 43 44.30 11.27 -1.64
CA ALA A 43 44.75 10.21 -0.76
C ALA A 43 44.47 10.48 0.75
N ALA A 44 43.57 11.36 1.09
CA ALA A 44 43.12 11.49 2.48
C ALA A 44 42.23 10.30 2.86
N ALA A 45 42.51 9.68 4.01
CA ALA A 45 41.76 8.53 4.51
C ALA A 45 40.42 9.00 5.12
N VAL A 46 39.32 8.46 4.64
CA VAL A 46 37.98 8.68 5.14
C VAL A 46 37.45 7.43 5.81
N THR A 47 37.16 7.50 7.09
CA THR A 47 36.61 6.39 7.88
C THR A 47 35.20 6.78 8.35
N VAL A 48 34.23 5.92 8.12
CA VAL A 48 32.83 6.12 8.47
C VAL A 48 32.39 5.02 9.41
N VAL A 49 31.92 5.37 10.60
CA VAL A 49 31.52 4.43 11.66
C VAL A 49 30.08 4.66 12.05
N ASN A 50 29.23 3.64 11.98
CA ASN A 50 27.89 3.68 12.49
C ASN A 50 27.91 3.74 14.03
N LEU A 51 27.30 4.74 14.64
CA LEU A 51 27.38 4.92 16.09
C LEU A 51 26.60 3.89 16.89
N ALA A 52 25.60 3.24 16.29
CA ALA A 52 24.76 2.24 16.96
C ALA A 52 25.32 0.82 16.83
N THR A 53 25.78 0.44 15.63
CA THR A 53 26.25 -0.92 15.34
C THR A 53 27.78 -1.07 15.41
N GLN A 54 28.51 0.06 15.35
CA GLN A 54 29.98 0.13 15.23
C GLN A 54 30.51 -0.43 13.91
N ASP A 55 29.63 -0.70 12.93
CA ASP A 55 30.07 -1.05 11.57
C ASP A 55 30.87 0.10 10.96
N SER A 56 31.98 -0.23 10.30
CA SER A 56 32.83 0.77 9.69
C SER A 56 33.08 0.51 8.21
N ALA A 57 33.09 1.59 7.43
CA ALA A 57 33.52 1.59 6.03
C ALA A 57 34.66 2.60 5.84
N ARG A 58 35.54 2.36 4.88
CA ARG A 58 36.71 3.20 4.62
C ARG A 58 36.87 3.43 3.13
N THR A 59 37.34 4.63 2.80
CA THR A 59 37.77 4.98 1.43
C THR A 59 38.90 6.01 1.50
N VAL A 60 39.48 6.36 0.37
CA VAL A 60 40.46 7.44 0.24
C VAL A 60 39.94 8.47 -0.77
N THR A 61 40.32 9.72 -0.59
CA THR A 61 39.96 10.77 -1.53
C THR A 61 40.79 10.61 -2.82
N ARG A 62 40.18 10.99 -3.94
CA ARG A 62 40.78 11.08 -5.25
C ARG A 62 41.76 12.27 -5.35
N PRO A 63 42.54 12.38 -6.42
CA PRO A 63 43.36 13.59 -6.65
C PRO A 63 42.58 14.89 -6.64
N SER A 64 41.30 14.85 -7.04
CA SER A 64 40.33 15.97 -6.95
C SER A 64 39.89 16.32 -5.53
N GLY A 65 40.33 15.56 -4.52
CA GLY A 65 39.88 15.68 -3.13
C GLY A 65 38.53 15.06 -2.86
N GLU A 66 37.85 14.49 -3.83
CA GLU A 66 36.53 13.90 -3.67
C GLU A 66 36.61 12.47 -3.14
N PHE A 67 35.62 12.05 -2.36
CA PHE A 67 35.38 10.67 -1.92
C PHE A 67 33.93 10.26 -2.12
N ARG A 68 33.70 8.96 -2.25
CA ARG A 68 32.37 8.35 -2.28
C ARG A 68 32.40 6.97 -1.64
N LEU A 69 31.40 6.70 -0.81
CA LEU A 69 31.11 5.42 -0.21
C LEU A 69 29.67 5.03 -0.56
N ILE A 70 29.48 3.82 -1.04
CA ILE A 70 28.14 3.20 -1.27
C ILE A 70 27.93 2.11 -0.23
N GLY A 71 26.70 1.61 -0.13
CA GLY A 71 26.40 0.48 0.68
C GLY A 71 26.35 0.78 2.18
N LEU A 72 26.10 2.00 2.57
CA LEU A 72 25.84 2.33 3.97
C LEU A 72 24.38 2.03 4.31
N PHE A 73 24.14 1.69 5.56
CA PHE A 73 22.79 1.54 6.09
C PHE A 73 22.27 2.86 6.66
N THR A 74 20.96 2.91 6.92
CA THR A 74 20.37 4.03 7.64
C THR A 74 20.94 4.10 9.08
N GLY A 75 21.09 5.31 9.59
CA GLY A 75 21.59 5.52 10.94
C GLY A 75 22.47 6.75 11.07
N GLN A 76 22.94 6.96 12.29
CA GLN A 76 23.87 8.03 12.61
C GLN A 76 25.31 7.54 12.48
N TYR A 77 26.11 8.28 11.71
CA TYR A 77 27.49 7.94 11.42
C TYR A 77 28.45 9.03 11.88
N GLN A 78 29.59 8.60 12.42
CA GLN A 78 30.76 9.45 12.61
C GLN A 78 31.69 9.28 11.39
N VAL A 79 32.01 10.40 10.74
CA VAL A 79 32.91 10.46 9.58
C VAL A 79 34.18 11.13 10.01
N THR A 80 35.29 10.41 9.96
CA THR A 80 36.64 10.87 10.31
C THR A 80 37.51 10.96 9.08
N VAL A 81 38.07 12.12 8.83
CA VAL A 81 39.00 12.36 7.73
C VAL A 81 40.42 12.63 8.28
N ARG A 82 41.43 11.93 7.70
CA ARG A 82 42.83 12.06 8.05
C ARG A 82 43.69 12.23 6.81
N ALA A 83 44.58 13.21 6.81
CA ALA A 83 45.54 13.43 5.76
C ALA A 83 46.94 13.77 6.39
N ILE A 84 48.00 13.36 5.73
CA ILE A 84 49.38 13.59 6.24
C ILE A 84 49.64 15.12 6.29
N GLY A 85 50.12 15.59 7.44
CA GLY A 85 50.39 17.01 7.66
C GLY A 85 49.20 17.88 8.04
N TYR A 86 48.00 17.26 8.26
CA TYR A 86 46.80 17.95 8.64
C TYR A 86 46.21 17.40 9.93
N LYS A 87 45.50 18.21 10.70
CA LYS A 87 44.72 17.78 11.86
C LYS A 87 43.53 16.92 11.41
N PRO A 88 43.21 15.81 12.11
CA PRO A 88 42.03 15.03 11.83
C PRO A 88 40.74 15.86 11.99
N SER A 89 39.80 15.69 11.09
CA SER A 89 38.46 16.31 11.20
C SER A 89 37.42 15.23 11.37
N VAL A 90 36.44 15.46 12.26
CA VAL A 90 35.36 14.53 12.58
C VAL A 90 34.02 15.25 12.45
N GLN A 91 33.11 14.69 11.66
CA GLN A 91 31.73 15.14 11.53
C GLN A 91 30.77 14.00 11.78
N THR A 92 29.55 14.30 12.27
CA THR A 92 28.49 13.31 12.44
C THR A 92 27.37 13.61 11.45
N VAL A 93 26.87 12.57 10.77
CA VAL A 93 25.78 12.65 9.79
C VAL A 93 24.71 11.61 10.05
N GLN A 94 23.44 12.00 9.90
CA GLN A 94 22.30 11.07 9.87
C GLN A 94 22.05 10.68 8.40
N LEU A 95 22.15 9.37 8.11
CA LEU A 95 21.83 8.82 6.79
C LEU A 95 20.41 8.28 6.78
N VAL A 96 19.66 8.63 5.72
CA VAL A 96 18.23 8.34 5.55
C VAL A 96 18.03 7.51 4.30
N ILE A 97 17.11 6.54 4.34
CA ILE A 97 16.81 5.62 3.21
C ILE A 97 16.70 6.36 1.87
N GLY A 98 17.42 5.88 0.86
CA GLY A 98 17.46 6.44 -0.49
C GLY A 98 18.09 7.83 -0.58
N GLN A 99 18.89 8.25 0.42
CA GLN A 99 19.57 9.55 0.44
C GLN A 99 20.96 9.49 -0.22
N HIS A 100 21.29 10.52 -1.00
CA HIS A 100 22.63 10.87 -1.35
C HIS A 100 23.12 11.98 -0.40
N ALA A 101 23.89 11.60 0.60
CA ALA A 101 24.43 12.55 1.58
C ALA A 101 25.78 13.09 1.12
N ARG A 102 26.02 14.39 1.33
CA ARG A 102 27.30 15.02 1.02
C ARG A 102 27.86 15.72 2.23
N LEU A 103 29.14 15.44 2.53
CA LEU A 103 29.95 16.09 3.58
C LEU A 103 31.23 16.64 2.98
N ASP A 104 31.48 17.93 3.15
CA ASP A 104 32.70 18.58 2.70
C ASP A 104 33.59 18.93 3.92
N PHE A 105 34.88 18.66 3.84
CA PHE A 105 35.85 18.84 4.91
C PHE A 105 36.91 19.86 4.52
N ALA A 106 37.17 20.83 5.37
CA ALA A 106 38.31 21.72 5.31
C ALA A 106 39.29 21.35 6.43
N LEU A 107 40.48 20.88 6.10
CA LEU A 107 41.47 20.46 7.04
C LEU A 107 42.50 21.59 7.30
N GLU A 108 42.83 21.80 8.57
CA GLU A 108 43.86 22.73 9.01
C GLU A 108 45.22 22.03 9.08
N ARG A 109 46.27 22.71 8.66
CA ARG A 109 47.66 22.23 8.88
C ARG A 109 47.97 22.17 10.38
N GLY A 110 48.70 21.13 10.77
CA GLY A 110 49.15 20.98 12.16
C GLY A 110 49.87 19.67 12.36
N ALA A 111 50.85 19.64 13.28
CA ALA A 111 51.45 18.42 13.76
C ALA A 111 50.40 17.60 14.50
N THR A 112 50.47 16.29 14.34
CA THR A 112 49.51 15.31 14.87
C THR A 112 49.52 15.31 16.40
N GLU A 113 48.79 16.19 17.06
CA GLU A 113 48.38 15.99 18.45
C GLU A 113 47.07 15.21 18.47
N LEU A 114 46.95 14.27 19.36
CA LEU A 114 45.90 13.24 19.46
C LEU A 114 44.48 13.76 19.83
N ALA A 115 44.25 15.06 19.91
CA ALA A 115 42.94 15.60 20.14
C ALA A 115 42.23 15.90 18.82
N ALA A 116 41.34 14.98 18.39
CA ALA A 116 40.43 15.25 17.30
C ALA A 116 39.55 16.45 17.66
N GLN A 117 39.62 17.52 16.84
CA GLN A 117 38.71 18.65 17.00
C GLN A 117 37.30 18.13 16.67
N LEU A 118 36.49 17.98 17.69
CA LEU A 118 35.09 17.57 17.53
C LEU A 118 34.33 18.76 16.93
N VAL A 119 34.28 18.82 15.62
CA VAL A 119 33.42 19.76 14.92
C VAL A 119 31.98 19.29 15.10
N THR A 120 31.17 20.11 15.74
CA THR A 120 29.76 19.92 15.98
C THR A 120 29.04 19.32 14.78
N THR A 121 28.06 18.46 15.08
CA THR A 121 27.10 17.85 14.15
C THR A 121 26.75 18.79 12.99
N GLU A 122 27.25 18.51 11.80
CA GLU A 122 26.77 19.21 10.62
C GLU A 122 25.31 18.78 10.43
N ARG A 123 24.41 19.75 10.53
CA ARG A 123 22.97 19.47 10.39
C ARG A 123 22.72 18.97 8.99
N VAL A 124 22.00 17.85 8.88
CA VAL A 124 21.55 17.34 7.59
C VAL A 124 20.73 18.44 6.91
N LYS A 125 21.16 18.87 5.73
CA LYS A 125 20.39 19.82 4.93
C LYS A 125 19.00 19.26 4.67
N GLN A 126 17.97 20.07 4.83
CA GLN A 126 16.58 19.63 4.64
C GLN A 126 16.24 19.39 3.17
N VAL A 127 17.00 19.97 2.25
CA VAL A 127 16.94 19.72 0.82
C VAL A 127 18.06 18.79 0.40
N GLU A 128 17.70 17.59 -0.07
CA GLU A 128 18.67 16.59 -0.55
C GLU A 128 19.28 17.02 -1.87
N VAL A 129 20.61 17.09 -1.91
CA VAL A 129 21.42 17.68 -2.97
C VAL A 129 21.29 16.97 -4.33
N GLN A 130 21.04 15.67 -4.36
CA GLN A 130 21.02 14.88 -5.60
C GLN A 130 19.77 14.00 -5.71
N ARG A 131 18.66 14.52 -5.23
CA ARG A 131 17.39 13.79 -5.27
C ARG A 131 16.89 13.68 -6.72
N LEU A 132 16.84 12.44 -7.22
CA LEU A 132 16.43 12.12 -8.60
C LEU A 132 14.94 11.79 -8.73
N SER A 133 14.21 11.68 -7.62
CA SER A 133 12.79 11.31 -7.57
C SER A 133 12.00 12.24 -6.68
N VAL A 134 10.71 12.41 -6.93
CA VAL A 134 9.81 13.11 -6.00
C VAL A 134 9.52 12.19 -4.83
N SER A 135 10.07 12.46 -3.65
CA SER A 135 9.95 11.58 -2.49
C SER A 135 9.96 12.36 -1.16
N ALA A 136 9.44 11.76 -0.11
CA ALA A 136 9.44 12.31 1.24
C ALA A 136 9.82 11.22 2.26
N PRO A 137 10.85 11.43 3.10
CA PRO A 137 11.19 10.52 4.18
C PRO A 137 10.26 10.74 5.38
N VAL A 138 9.98 9.67 6.11
CA VAL A 138 9.37 9.69 7.44
C VAL A 138 10.38 9.10 8.41
N MET A 139 10.83 9.94 9.32
CA MET A 139 11.94 9.66 10.20
C MET A 139 11.51 8.88 11.44
N LYS A 140 12.45 8.24 12.10
CA LYS A 140 12.24 7.53 13.35
C LYS A 140 11.54 8.39 14.41
N GLU A 141 11.99 9.62 14.58
CA GLU A 141 11.43 10.56 15.55
C GLU A 141 9.96 10.85 15.28
N GLU A 142 9.57 10.90 14.00
CA GLU A 142 8.18 11.08 13.56
C GLU A 142 7.36 9.81 13.82
N ILE A 143 7.91 8.63 13.51
CA ILE A 143 7.27 7.33 13.77
C ILE A 143 7.01 7.13 15.27
N GLU A 144 7.95 7.53 16.12
CA GLU A 144 7.85 7.35 17.57
C GLU A 144 6.98 8.40 18.27
N ASN A 145 6.93 9.63 17.76
CA ASN A 145 6.37 10.77 18.50
C ASN A 145 5.10 11.37 17.89
N LEU A 146 4.82 11.22 16.60
CA LEU A 146 3.58 11.74 16.03
C LEU A 146 2.35 10.98 16.55
N PRO A 147 1.21 11.66 16.75
CA PRO A 147 -0.02 11.02 17.20
C PRO A 147 -0.53 10.01 16.18
N MET A 148 -0.84 8.77 16.63
CA MET A 148 -1.32 7.69 15.79
C MET A 148 -2.45 6.90 16.44
N ASN A 149 -3.65 7.00 15.89
CA ASN A 149 -4.84 6.38 16.47
C ASN A 149 -4.81 4.83 16.50
N SER A 150 -4.09 4.17 15.64
CA SER A 150 -4.08 2.70 15.57
C SER A 150 -2.68 2.11 15.51
N ARG A 151 -1.65 2.91 15.73
CA ARG A 151 -0.24 2.56 15.55
C ARG A 151 0.07 1.97 14.15
N GLY A 152 -0.83 2.18 13.20
CA GLY A 152 -0.63 1.81 11.81
C GLY A 152 0.36 2.75 11.14
N VAL A 153 1.62 2.33 11.02
CA VAL A 153 2.72 3.19 10.54
C VAL A 153 2.47 3.74 9.14
N MET A 154 1.74 2.99 8.31
CA MET A 154 1.38 3.47 6.96
C MET A 154 0.45 4.70 6.99
N ASN A 155 -0.19 5.00 8.13
CA ASN A 155 -0.97 6.23 8.29
C ASN A 155 -0.08 7.47 8.21
N LEU A 156 1.17 7.36 8.67
CA LEU A 156 2.14 8.44 8.57
C LEU A 156 2.60 8.72 7.13
N ALA A 157 2.33 7.83 6.18
CA ALA A 157 2.56 8.17 4.77
C ALA A 157 1.74 9.41 4.34
N GLY A 158 0.64 9.71 5.04
CA GLY A 158 -0.19 10.90 4.80
C GLY A 158 0.46 12.24 5.13
N ILE A 159 1.61 12.27 5.83
CA ILE A 159 2.40 13.50 6.00
C ILE A 159 3.25 13.83 4.76
N ALA A 160 3.39 12.89 3.82
CA ALA A 160 4.04 13.15 2.54
C ALA A 160 3.06 13.82 1.57
N PRO A 161 3.51 14.83 0.77
CA PRO A 161 2.65 15.46 -0.22
C PRO A 161 2.25 14.44 -1.29
N GLY A 162 1.00 14.55 -1.78
CA GLY A 162 0.42 13.63 -2.76
C GLY A 162 -0.23 12.38 -2.18
N ILE A 163 -0.03 12.08 -0.90
CA ILE A 163 -0.64 10.93 -0.22
C ILE A 163 -1.82 11.38 0.65
N LYS A 164 -2.89 10.61 0.59
CA LYS A 164 -4.12 10.84 1.35
C LYS A 164 -4.30 9.70 2.33
N THR A 165 -4.48 10.03 3.58
CA THR A 165 -4.89 9.09 4.61
C THR A 165 -6.13 9.63 5.30
N TYR A 166 -7.11 8.76 5.52
CA TYR A 166 -8.33 9.08 6.24
C TYR A 166 -8.55 8.01 7.29
N THR A 167 -8.81 8.40 8.49
CA THR A 167 -9.04 7.46 9.58
C THR A 167 -10.54 7.20 9.73
N PRO A 168 -11.07 6.10 9.18
CA PRO A 168 -12.45 5.69 9.47
C PRO A 168 -12.57 5.28 10.93
N GLN A 169 -13.78 5.24 11.45
CA GLN A 169 -14.02 4.81 12.83
C GLN A 169 -13.49 3.41 13.14
N SER A 170 -13.41 2.55 12.11
CA SER A 170 -12.83 1.21 12.21
C SER A 170 -11.30 1.18 12.39
N GLY A 171 -10.61 2.30 12.29
CA GLY A 171 -9.15 2.40 12.38
C GLY A 171 -8.38 1.83 11.17
N ARG A 172 -9.08 1.35 10.15
CA ARG A 172 -8.47 0.84 8.91
C ARG A 172 -8.14 2.01 8.00
N THR A 173 -6.89 2.33 7.86
CA THR A 173 -6.41 3.35 6.91
C THR A 173 -5.60 2.68 5.82
N LEU A 174 -6.02 2.88 4.58
CA LEU A 174 -5.22 2.58 3.40
C LEU A 174 -4.76 3.91 2.82
N PRO A 175 -3.45 4.15 2.70
CA PRO A 175 -2.97 5.32 2.00
C PRO A 175 -3.39 5.23 0.53
N SER A 176 -3.79 6.35 -0.04
CA SER A 176 -4.10 6.50 -1.46
C SER A 176 -3.36 7.71 -2.01
N GLY A 177 -3.02 7.71 -3.29
CA GLY A 177 -2.28 8.82 -3.88
C GLY A 177 -1.97 8.61 -5.37
N GLY A 178 -1.51 9.68 -6.03
CA GLY A 178 -1.19 9.62 -7.44
C GLY A 178 -2.38 9.19 -8.30
N ALA A 179 -2.09 8.50 -9.40
CA ALA A 179 -3.10 7.96 -10.32
C ALA A 179 -3.74 6.64 -9.83
N ALA A 180 -3.41 6.17 -8.62
CA ALA A 180 -3.99 4.93 -8.09
C ALA A 180 -5.50 5.07 -7.88
N PRO A 181 -6.35 4.31 -8.58
CA PRO A 181 -7.77 4.28 -8.30
C PRO A 181 -8.09 3.59 -6.97
N ASP A 182 -7.24 2.67 -6.54
CA ASP A 182 -7.33 1.99 -5.25
C ASP A 182 -5.96 1.48 -4.75
N SER A 183 -5.96 0.77 -3.61
CA SER A 183 -4.75 0.27 -2.96
C SER A 183 -3.98 -0.79 -3.75
N ARG A 184 -4.49 -1.29 -4.86
CA ARG A 184 -3.80 -2.28 -5.69
C ARG A 184 -2.70 -1.68 -6.58
N PHE A 185 -2.69 -0.36 -6.75
CA PHE A 185 -1.80 0.32 -7.69
C PHE A 185 -0.62 1.06 -7.03
N PHE A 186 -0.38 0.86 -5.76
CA PHE A 186 0.88 1.24 -5.11
C PHE A 186 1.64 0.00 -4.63
N ASN A 187 2.89 0.16 -4.25
CA ASN A 187 3.70 -0.93 -3.71
C ASN A 187 4.41 -0.56 -2.42
N VAL A 188 4.68 -1.56 -1.59
CA VAL A 188 5.47 -1.42 -0.37
C VAL A 188 6.63 -2.38 -0.44
N TYR A 189 7.82 -1.86 -0.24
CA TYR A 189 9.05 -2.62 -0.05
C TYR A 189 9.45 -2.56 1.41
N MET A 190 9.71 -3.71 1.99
CA MET A 190 10.19 -3.86 3.36
C MET A 190 11.57 -4.51 3.33
N ASP A 191 12.59 -3.80 3.81
CA ASP A 191 13.98 -4.26 3.73
C ASP A 191 14.36 -4.73 2.30
N GLY A 192 13.85 -4.00 1.30
CA GLY A 192 14.11 -4.30 -0.10
C GLY A 192 13.20 -5.34 -0.74
N VAL A 193 12.25 -5.90 -0.03
CA VAL A 193 11.36 -6.94 -0.55
C VAL A 193 9.94 -6.43 -0.75
N GLU A 194 9.38 -6.76 -1.91
CA GLU A 194 8.01 -6.43 -2.28
C GLU A 194 6.99 -7.17 -1.40
N MET A 195 6.02 -6.42 -0.88
CA MET A 195 4.93 -6.94 -0.04
C MET A 195 3.60 -7.07 -0.79
N LYS A 196 3.58 -6.92 -2.11
CA LYS A 196 2.37 -6.93 -2.92
C LYS A 196 1.89 -8.35 -3.20
N SER A 197 0.62 -8.64 -2.93
CA SER A 197 -0.05 -9.89 -3.27
C SER A 197 -0.22 -10.03 -4.79
N LEU A 198 0.02 -11.22 -5.34
CA LEU A 198 -0.32 -11.52 -6.72
C LEU A 198 -1.83 -11.77 -6.87
N TYR A 199 -2.46 -12.32 -5.85
CA TYR A 199 -3.88 -12.67 -5.93
C TYR A 199 -4.75 -11.45 -6.23
N ASN A 200 -4.68 -10.40 -5.41
CA ASN A 200 -5.54 -9.22 -5.55
C ASN A 200 -4.80 -7.89 -5.72
N GLY A 201 -3.47 -7.90 -5.79
CA GLY A 201 -2.66 -6.69 -5.93
C GLY A 201 -2.54 -5.84 -4.67
N ASN A 202 -3.22 -6.18 -3.57
CA ASN A 202 -3.10 -5.45 -2.31
C ASN A 202 -1.78 -5.79 -1.59
N ILE A 203 -1.36 -4.90 -0.71
CA ILE A 203 -0.23 -5.18 0.17
C ILE A 203 -0.65 -6.21 1.21
N VAL A 204 0.10 -7.30 1.33
CA VAL A 204 -0.19 -8.41 2.24
C VAL A 204 -0.36 -7.90 3.68
N GLY A 205 -1.56 -8.09 4.21
CA GLY A 205 -1.90 -7.70 5.58
C GLY A 205 -2.13 -6.21 5.84
N LEU A 206 -1.90 -5.31 4.89
CA LEU A 206 -2.06 -3.87 5.13
C LEU A 206 -3.53 -3.47 5.31
N GLY A 207 -4.42 -4.01 4.47
CA GLY A 207 -5.84 -3.62 4.46
C GLY A 207 -6.62 -3.89 5.75
N GLN A 208 -6.12 -4.76 6.62
CA GLN A 208 -6.80 -5.15 7.86
C GLN A 208 -6.24 -4.49 9.11
N THR A 209 -5.00 -4.01 9.10
CA THR A 209 -4.33 -3.57 10.33
C THR A 209 -3.44 -2.34 10.16
N GLY A 210 -3.27 -1.82 8.95
CA GLY A 210 -2.53 -0.58 8.71
C GLY A 210 -0.99 -0.68 8.81
N SER A 211 -0.43 -1.85 9.14
CA SER A 211 1.02 -2.05 9.16
C SER A 211 1.41 -3.51 8.91
N PRO A 212 2.40 -3.80 8.07
CA PRO A 212 2.94 -5.14 7.89
C PRO A 212 3.85 -5.58 9.04
N LEU A 213 4.43 -4.66 9.81
CA LEU A 213 5.30 -4.89 10.95
C LEU A 213 4.83 -4.10 12.19
N PRO A 214 5.26 -4.50 13.41
CA PRO A 214 5.14 -3.66 14.59
C PRO A 214 5.76 -2.27 14.36
N GLN A 215 5.16 -1.23 14.92
CA GLN A 215 5.72 0.13 14.82
C GLN A 215 7.15 0.19 15.35
N GLU A 216 7.41 -0.47 16.47
CA GLU A 216 8.73 -0.50 17.12
C GLU A 216 9.79 -1.24 16.28
N ALA A 217 9.38 -2.05 15.29
CA ALA A 217 10.30 -2.72 14.38
C ALA A 217 10.80 -1.82 13.27
N LEU A 218 10.16 -0.67 12.99
CA LEU A 218 10.54 0.21 11.90
C LEU A 218 11.56 1.25 12.34
N GLU A 219 12.59 1.44 11.54
CA GLU A 219 13.58 2.52 11.71
C GLU A 219 13.12 3.79 10.99
N GLN A 220 12.71 3.65 9.71
CA GLN A 220 12.21 4.73 8.88
C GLN A 220 11.55 4.20 7.61
N PHE A 221 10.85 5.05 6.88
CA PHE A 221 10.40 4.75 5.53
C PHE A 221 10.41 6.00 4.64
N ARG A 222 10.39 5.81 3.32
CA ARG A 222 10.31 6.88 2.34
C ARG A 222 9.16 6.61 1.37
N VAL A 223 8.41 7.65 1.07
CA VAL A 223 7.36 7.64 0.04
C VAL A 223 7.92 8.24 -1.24
N TYR A 224 7.87 7.49 -2.34
CA TYR A 224 8.26 7.93 -3.68
C TYR A 224 7.00 8.12 -4.53
N MET A 225 6.69 9.35 -4.91
CA MET A 225 5.56 9.64 -5.79
C MET A 225 5.86 9.25 -7.26
N ASN A 226 7.10 9.42 -7.68
CA ASN A 226 7.58 9.04 -9.01
C ASN A 226 8.93 8.31 -8.84
N PRO A 227 8.95 6.97 -8.67
CA PRO A 227 10.17 6.20 -8.49
C PRO A 227 10.87 5.99 -9.84
N TYR A 228 11.91 6.79 -10.14
CA TYR A 228 12.66 6.66 -11.39
C TYR A 228 13.83 5.68 -11.32
N ASP A 229 14.20 5.19 -10.15
CA ASP A 229 15.16 4.07 -10.05
C ASP A 229 14.53 2.80 -10.60
N ALA A 230 15.25 2.09 -11.49
CA ALA A 230 14.76 0.91 -12.17
C ALA A 230 14.56 -0.31 -11.24
N GLU A 231 15.05 -0.25 -10.01
CA GLU A 231 14.83 -1.29 -9.00
C GLU A 231 13.35 -1.39 -8.59
N TYR A 232 12.61 -0.26 -8.56
CA TYR A 232 11.20 -0.24 -8.17
C TYR A 232 10.30 -0.66 -9.32
N THR A 233 9.34 -1.51 -9.03
CA THR A 233 8.38 -2.01 -10.01
C THR A 233 7.01 -2.27 -9.40
N ARG A 234 6.05 -2.61 -10.22
CA ARG A 234 4.69 -3.01 -9.85
C ARG A 234 3.97 -1.95 -9.00
N ALA A 235 4.18 -0.69 -9.35
CA ALA A 235 3.61 0.47 -8.69
C ALA A 235 3.13 1.49 -9.73
N GLY A 236 1.91 1.33 -10.22
CA GLY A 236 1.33 2.27 -11.18
C GLY A 236 1.19 3.70 -10.66
N SER A 237 1.39 3.92 -9.36
CA SER A 237 1.20 5.21 -8.71
C SER A 237 2.41 5.61 -7.87
N TYR A 238 2.57 5.10 -6.65
CA TYR A 238 3.65 5.46 -5.74
C TYR A 238 4.23 4.22 -5.03
N VAL A 239 5.41 4.39 -4.43
CA VAL A 239 6.11 3.35 -3.68
C VAL A 239 6.37 3.83 -2.25
N ILE A 240 6.21 2.94 -1.28
CA ILE A 240 6.73 3.10 0.08
C ILE A 240 7.88 2.11 0.25
N SER A 241 9.08 2.62 0.55
CA SER A 241 10.24 1.80 0.91
C SER A 241 10.54 2.00 2.39
N ALA A 242 10.55 0.91 3.15
CA ALA A 242 10.70 0.92 4.60
C ALA A 242 11.84 0.02 5.04
N GLU A 243 12.52 0.41 6.11
CA GLU A 243 13.60 -0.35 6.73
C GLU A 243 13.28 -0.69 8.17
N SER A 244 13.57 -1.94 8.53
CA SER A 244 13.45 -2.42 9.90
C SER A 244 14.69 -2.13 10.73
N ARG A 245 14.51 -2.05 12.05
CA ARG A 245 15.59 -1.83 13.02
C ARG A 245 16.54 -3.01 13.04
N ARG A 246 17.82 -2.68 13.22
CA ARG A 246 18.90 -3.64 13.42
C ARG A 246 19.25 -3.81 14.89
N GLY A 247 19.87 -4.92 15.23
CA GLY A 247 20.51 -5.11 16.52
C GLY A 247 21.69 -4.17 16.73
N THR A 248 22.05 -3.93 17.95
CA THR A 248 23.08 -2.97 18.38
C THR A 248 24.13 -3.66 19.26
N ASN A 249 25.30 -3.04 19.46
CA ASN A 249 26.36 -3.58 20.35
C ASN A 249 26.06 -3.44 21.85
N THR A 250 24.99 -2.75 22.21
CA THR A 250 24.47 -2.63 23.57
C THR A 250 23.03 -3.06 23.60
N TRP A 251 22.62 -3.74 24.67
CA TRP A 251 21.22 -4.09 24.85
C TRP A 251 20.38 -2.85 25.06
N GLN A 252 19.35 -2.72 24.24
CA GLN A 252 18.36 -1.66 24.27
C GLN A 252 16.99 -2.28 24.14
N GLY A 253 16.01 -1.69 24.80
CA GLY A 253 14.66 -2.19 24.70
C GLY A 253 13.63 -1.12 24.99
N SER A 254 12.40 -1.40 24.62
CA SER A 254 11.23 -0.58 24.97
C SER A 254 10.02 -1.48 25.19
N ALA A 255 9.19 -1.10 26.13
CA ALA A 255 7.87 -1.67 26.34
C ALA A 255 6.85 -0.54 26.37
N PHE A 256 5.67 -0.76 25.81
CA PHE A 256 4.60 0.23 25.82
C PHE A 256 3.24 -0.41 26.04
N GLY A 257 2.32 0.39 26.57
CA GLY A 257 0.90 0.07 26.65
C GLY A 257 0.06 1.30 26.36
N PHE A 258 -1.03 1.14 25.61
CA PHE A 258 -2.03 2.16 25.33
C PHE A 258 -3.43 1.64 25.63
N LEU A 259 -4.27 2.50 26.20
CA LEU A 259 -5.64 2.21 26.56
C LEU A 259 -6.57 3.26 25.94
N GLN A 260 -7.66 2.77 25.37
CA GLN A 260 -8.74 3.58 24.88
C GLN A 260 -10.08 2.94 25.24
N ASN A 261 -11.02 3.73 25.71
CA ASN A 261 -12.33 3.23 26.10
C ASN A 261 -13.46 4.20 25.73
N LYS A 262 -14.69 3.81 25.97
CA LYS A 262 -15.88 4.58 25.66
C LYS A 262 -15.86 6.01 26.23
N SER A 263 -15.27 6.24 27.40
CA SER A 263 -15.22 7.58 28.00
C SER A 263 -14.35 8.55 27.20
N LEU A 264 -13.31 8.03 26.56
CA LEU A 264 -12.34 8.81 25.80
C LEU A 264 -12.74 9.05 24.33
N ILE A 265 -13.89 8.57 23.88
CA ILE A 265 -14.37 8.80 22.52
C ILE A 265 -15.63 9.67 22.52
N ALA A 266 -15.84 10.42 21.44
CA ALA A 266 -17.05 11.19 21.20
C ALA A 266 -17.98 10.45 20.24
N ARG A 267 -19.20 10.94 20.11
CA ARG A 267 -20.19 10.56 19.11
C ARG A 267 -20.04 11.44 17.87
N ASN A 268 -20.16 10.89 16.68
CA ASN A 268 -20.28 11.68 15.45
C ASN A 268 -21.78 12.07 15.20
N ALA A 269 -22.02 12.94 14.23
CA ALA A 269 -23.34 13.47 13.96
C ALA A 269 -24.37 12.43 13.50
N PHE A 270 -23.93 11.28 13.02
CA PHE A 270 -24.80 10.20 12.49
C PHE A 270 -25.08 9.10 13.52
N GLN A 271 -24.47 9.18 14.69
CA GLN A 271 -24.67 8.20 15.76
C GLN A 271 -25.73 8.72 16.75
N VAL A 272 -26.78 7.95 16.94
CA VAL A 272 -27.86 8.28 17.90
C VAL A 272 -27.34 8.17 19.34
N VAL A 273 -26.57 7.13 19.63
CA VAL A 273 -25.97 6.89 20.93
C VAL A 273 -24.45 6.88 20.86
N LYS A 274 -23.79 7.17 21.97
CA LYS A 274 -22.33 7.05 22.06
C LYS A 274 -21.95 5.57 21.93
N PRO A 275 -21.13 5.17 20.93
CA PRO A 275 -20.80 3.77 20.71
C PRO A 275 -20.03 3.19 21.90
N ASN A 276 -20.28 1.93 22.20
CA ASN A 276 -19.38 1.18 23.03
C ASN A 276 -18.10 0.91 22.25
N TYR A 277 -16.96 1.10 22.90
CA TYR A 277 -15.66 0.97 22.25
C TYR A 277 -14.60 0.70 23.31
N GLY A 278 -13.62 -0.14 22.99
CA GLY A 278 -12.44 -0.37 23.79
C GLY A 278 -11.29 -0.78 22.89
N ARG A 279 -10.09 -0.31 23.21
CA ARG A 279 -8.86 -0.76 22.58
C ARG A 279 -7.76 -0.85 23.61
N ASP A 280 -7.13 -2.01 23.65
CA ASP A 280 -5.95 -2.30 24.45
C ASP A 280 -4.82 -2.65 23.50
N GLN A 281 -3.70 -1.93 23.61
CA GLN A 281 -2.52 -2.20 22.80
C GLN A 281 -1.31 -2.28 23.72
N PHE A 282 -0.45 -3.27 23.51
CA PHE A 282 0.85 -3.34 24.16
C PHE A 282 1.90 -3.93 23.24
N GLY A 283 3.14 -3.62 23.50
CA GLY A 283 4.25 -4.18 22.74
C GLY A 283 5.56 -4.13 23.49
N LEU A 284 6.48 -4.88 22.94
CA LEU A 284 7.85 -5.02 23.43
C LEU A 284 8.81 -4.97 22.25
N ASN A 285 9.90 -4.25 22.40
CA ASN A 285 11.04 -4.27 21.49
C ASN A 285 12.30 -4.57 22.30
N LEU A 286 13.16 -5.44 21.74
CA LEU A 286 14.45 -5.77 22.30
C LEU A 286 15.47 -5.89 21.18
N ARG A 287 16.63 -5.24 21.36
CA ARG A 287 17.74 -5.34 20.42
C ARG A 287 19.07 -5.31 21.15
N GLY A 288 20.05 -6.07 20.65
CA GLY A 288 21.36 -6.13 21.27
C GLY A 288 22.24 -7.20 20.67
N PRO A 289 23.46 -7.36 21.19
CA PRO A 289 24.42 -8.35 20.73
C PRO A 289 24.16 -9.72 21.38
N LEU A 290 23.98 -10.76 20.59
CA LEU A 290 24.16 -12.14 21.07
C LEU A 290 25.65 -12.49 21.16
N ALA A 291 26.43 -11.91 20.24
CA ALA A 291 27.89 -11.85 20.33
C ALA A 291 28.34 -10.48 19.83
N LYS A 292 29.08 -9.73 20.66
CA LYS A 292 29.56 -8.38 20.33
C LYS A 292 30.31 -8.39 18.99
N ASP A 293 30.05 -7.37 18.18
CA ASP A 293 30.64 -7.12 16.86
C ASP A 293 30.37 -8.23 15.81
N LYS A 294 29.61 -9.29 16.16
CA LYS A 294 29.42 -10.44 15.26
C LYS A 294 27.95 -10.85 15.06
N LEU A 295 27.19 -10.99 16.13
CA LEU A 295 25.83 -11.50 16.02
C LEU A 295 24.87 -10.64 16.81
N PHE A 296 23.89 -10.07 16.11
CA PHE A 296 22.97 -9.13 16.66
C PHE A 296 21.52 -9.63 16.51
N LEU A 297 20.71 -9.35 17.54
CA LEU A 297 19.27 -9.61 17.55
C LEU A 297 18.52 -8.28 17.56
N ALA A 298 17.45 -8.18 16.77
CA ALA A 298 16.38 -7.22 16.97
C ALA A 298 15.05 -7.97 16.91
N THR A 299 14.19 -7.78 17.89
CA THR A 299 12.86 -8.41 17.92
C THR A 299 11.83 -7.42 18.44
N SER A 300 10.61 -7.55 17.94
CA SER A 300 9.50 -6.68 18.32
C SER A 300 8.20 -7.48 18.30
N TYR A 301 7.42 -7.32 19.36
CA TYR A 301 6.07 -7.90 19.46
C TYR A 301 5.05 -6.79 19.71
N GLU A 302 3.92 -6.85 19.03
CA GLU A 302 2.79 -5.96 19.23
C GLU A 302 1.47 -6.73 19.26
N PHE A 303 0.67 -6.42 20.26
CA PHE A 303 -0.69 -6.92 20.43
C PHE A 303 -1.67 -5.76 20.43
N SER A 304 -2.79 -5.92 19.73
CA SER A 304 -3.92 -5.00 19.75
C SER A 304 -5.22 -5.78 19.84
N ASN A 305 -6.05 -5.44 20.82
CA ASN A 305 -7.42 -5.93 20.94
C ASN A 305 -8.36 -4.73 20.84
N THR A 306 -9.22 -4.73 19.82
CA THR A 306 -10.18 -3.65 19.59
C THR A 306 -11.59 -4.22 19.62
N ASN A 307 -12.41 -3.71 20.49
CA ASN A 307 -13.83 -4.02 20.60
C ASN A 307 -14.64 -2.90 19.95
N PHE A 308 -15.01 -3.11 18.69
CA PHE A 308 -15.97 -2.27 17.99
C PHE A 308 -17.39 -2.74 18.28
N TYR A 309 -18.33 -1.80 18.28
CA TYR A 309 -19.73 -2.12 18.26
C TYR A 309 -20.35 -1.51 17.01
N LEU A 310 -20.99 -2.34 16.22
CA LEU A 310 -21.64 -1.97 14.97
C LEU A 310 -23.15 -1.94 15.20
N ASP A 311 -23.75 -0.80 14.88
CA ASP A 311 -25.18 -0.62 15.03
C ASP A 311 -25.92 -1.19 13.84
N VAL A 312 -26.82 -2.12 14.10
CA VAL A 312 -27.77 -2.65 13.12
C VAL A 312 -29.07 -1.86 13.27
N ASN A 313 -29.43 -1.12 12.24
CA ASN A 313 -30.61 -0.28 12.20
C ASN A 313 -31.40 -0.57 10.91
N PRO A 314 -32.35 -1.51 10.94
CA PRO A 314 -33.26 -1.72 9.83
C PRO A 314 -33.93 -0.41 9.40
N THR A 315 -33.97 -0.18 8.11
CA THR A 315 -34.45 1.12 7.55
C THR A 315 -35.96 1.19 7.39
N SER A 316 -36.61 0.03 7.29
CA SER A 316 -38.08 -0.12 7.16
C SER A 316 -38.48 -1.53 7.57
N GLY A 317 -39.80 -1.76 7.71
CA GLY A 317 -40.40 -3.06 7.96
C GLY A 317 -40.37 -3.54 9.43
N PRO A 318 -40.87 -4.75 9.69
CA PRO A 318 -41.09 -5.29 11.04
C PRO A 318 -39.85 -5.99 11.60
N TRP A 319 -38.65 -5.40 11.44
CA TRP A 319 -37.35 -6.05 11.71
C TRP A 319 -36.73 -5.66 13.06
N THR A 320 -37.53 -5.31 14.04
CA THR A 320 -37.05 -4.84 15.36
C THR A 320 -36.16 -5.84 16.08
N GLN A 321 -36.36 -7.16 15.84
CA GLN A 321 -35.56 -8.24 16.40
C GLN A 321 -34.07 -8.21 15.94
N TYR A 322 -33.76 -7.54 14.84
CA TYR A 322 -32.37 -7.38 14.35
C TYR A 322 -31.76 -6.05 14.79
N LYS A 323 -32.54 -5.13 15.34
CA LYS A 323 -32.04 -3.82 15.77
C LYS A 323 -31.21 -3.96 17.05
N GLY A 324 -30.03 -3.34 17.07
CA GLY A 324 -29.16 -3.32 18.24
C GLY A 324 -27.74 -2.92 17.92
N SER A 325 -26.93 -2.87 18.97
CA SER A 325 -25.49 -2.62 18.89
C SER A 325 -24.75 -3.90 19.22
N PHE A 326 -24.03 -4.45 18.26
CA PHE A 326 -23.41 -5.77 18.34
C PHE A 326 -21.89 -5.67 18.31
N LEU A 327 -21.23 -6.47 19.16
CA LEU A 327 -19.78 -6.54 19.25
C LEU A 327 -19.17 -7.14 17.97
N ALA A 328 -18.21 -6.42 17.39
CA ALA A 328 -17.35 -6.81 16.28
C ALA A 328 -15.88 -6.79 16.74
N PRO A 329 -15.41 -7.81 17.46
CA PRO A 329 -14.07 -7.82 18.04
C PRO A 329 -13.01 -7.97 16.96
N GLN A 330 -11.85 -7.35 17.18
CA GLN A 330 -10.68 -7.51 16.32
C GLN A 330 -9.43 -7.65 17.18
N LYS A 331 -8.75 -8.78 17.08
CA LYS A 331 -7.47 -9.08 17.74
C LYS A 331 -6.38 -9.19 16.70
N ASN A 332 -5.29 -8.46 16.90
CA ASN A 332 -4.13 -8.49 16.04
C ASN A 332 -2.87 -8.71 16.88
N GLN A 333 -2.03 -9.64 16.43
CA GLN A 333 -0.74 -9.95 17.03
C GLN A 333 0.30 -9.97 15.93
N THR A 334 1.40 -9.27 16.13
CA THR A 334 2.52 -9.25 15.16
C THR A 334 3.82 -9.45 15.93
N LEU A 335 4.58 -10.45 15.53
CA LEU A 335 5.94 -10.71 15.98
C LEU A 335 6.88 -10.45 14.81
N TYR A 336 7.95 -9.74 15.05
CA TYR A 336 9.04 -9.53 14.11
C TYR A 336 10.36 -9.93 14.76
N GLY A 337 11.27 -10.53 13.99
CA GLY A 337 12.63 -10.87 14.39
C GLY A 337 13.61 -10.61 13.27
N ARG A 338 14.80 -10.15 13.63
CA ARG A 338 15.96 -10.00 12.75
C ARG A 338 17.23 -10.47 13.45
N LEU A 339 17.94 -11.38 12.82
CA LEU A 339 19.30 -11.77 13.18
C LEU A 339 20.25 -11.21 12.14
N THR A 340 21.28 -10.49 12.59
CA THR A 340 22.35 -9.97 11.74
C THR A 340 23.67 -10.63 12.14
N TYR A 341 24.28 -11.38 11.23
CA TYR A 341 25.59 -12.01 11.43
C TYR A 341 26.65 -11.35 10.56
N VAL A 342 27.59 -10.68 11.19
CA VAL A 342 28.76 -10.07 10.55
C VAL A 342 29.86 -11.12 10.51
N GLN A 343 29.99 -11.80 9.36
CA GLN A 343 31.02 -12.81 9.16
C GLN A 343 32.40 -12.16 9.04
N SER A 344 32.49 -11.05 8.35
CA SER A 344 33.71 -10.26 8.12
C SER A 344 33.34 -8.79 7.86
N PRO A 345 34.28 -7.86 7.80
CA PRO A 345 34.02 -6.48 7.40
C PRO A 345 33.37 -6.32 6.01
N THR A 346 33.46 -7.38 5.20
CA THR A 346 32.93 -7.39 3.83
C THR A 346 31.69 -8.25 3.65
N ILE A 347 31.34 -9.13 4.58
CA ILE A 347 30.22 -10.07 4.42
C ILE A 347 29.32 -10.02 5.66
N THR A 348 28.05 -9.73 5.42
CA THR A 348 26.99 -9.73 6.44
C THR A 348 25.81 -10.59 5.97
N TYR A 349 25.23 -11.34 6.88
CA TYR A 349 23.98 -12.07 6.67
C TYR A 349 22.90 -11.48 7.57
N ASP A 350 21.71 -11.29 7.02
CA ASP A 350 20.51 -10.95 7.79
C ASP A 350 19.47 -12.04 7.56
N GLU A 351 18.87 -12.52 8.63
CA GLU A 351 17.63 -13.28 8.59
C GLU A 351 16.52 -12.48 9.26
N MET A 352 15.44 -12.24 8.53
CA MET A 352 14.36 -11.38 8.96
C MET A 352 13.03 -12.08 8.76
N GLY A 353 12.23 -12.15 9.82
CA GLY A 353 10.94 -12.81 9.75
C GLY A 353 9.85 -12.06 10.49
N SER A 354 8.60 -12.20 10.03
CA SER A 354 7.43 -11.75 10.76
C SER A 354 6.31 -12.78 10.76
N VAL A 355 5.61 -12.85 11.88
CA VAL A 355 4.41 -13.69 12.04
C VAL A 355 3.29 -12.79 12.49
N ARG A 356 2.13 -12.89 11.82
CA ARG A 356 0.98 -12.07 12.14
C ARG A 356 -0.30 -12.87 12.18
N PHE A 357 -1.05 -12.68 13.24
CA PHE A 357 -2.36 -13.27 13.46
C PHE A 357 -3.40 -12.17 13.62
N LEU A 358 -4.45 -12.24 12.81
CA LEU A 358 -5.63 -11.42 12.98
C LEU A 358 -6.85 -12.30 13.08
N ASP A 359 -7.63 -12.10 14.14
CA ASP A 359 -8.94 -12.69 14.35
C ASP A 359 -9.97 -11.58 14.55
N GLY A 360 -11.08 -11.63 13.81
CA GLY A 360 -12.08 -10.58 13.88
C GLY A 360 -13.45 -11.01 13.39
N GLN A 361 -14.42 -10.11 13.57
CA GLN A 361 -15.75 -10.19 13.01
C GLN A 361 -16.11 -8.88 12.33
N GLY A 362 -16.96 -8.92 11.33
CA GLY A 362 -17.38 -7.73 10.61
C GLY A 362 -18.40 -8.01 9.51
N ASN A 363 -18.53 -7.07 8.58
CA ASN A 363 -19.47 -7.09 7.46
C ASN A 363 -20.94 -7.14 7.89
N PHE A 364 -21.25 -6.65 9.07
CA PHE A 364 -22.62 -6.38 9.53
C PHE A 364 -22.71 -4.94 10.03
N GLY A 365 -23.92 -4.49 10.38
CA GLY A 365 -24.22 -3.10 10.73
C GLY A 365 -25.08 -2.39 9.68
N ASN A 366 -25.57 -1.20 10.00
CA ASN A 366 -26.62 -0.54 9.22
C ASN A 366 -27.83 -1.46 9.02
N LYS A 367 -28.18 -1.82 7.79
CA LYS A 367 -29.26 -2.78 7.51
C LYS A 367 -28.85 -4.25 7.50
N VAL A 368 -27.55 -4.56 7.67
CA VAL A 368 -27.08 -5.97 7.72
C VAL A 368 -27.08 -6.46 9.15
N ALA A 369 -27.92 -7.45 9.45
CA ALA A 369 -28.01 -8.08 10.76
C ALA A 369 -26.67 -8.77 11.15
N GLN A 370 -26.40 -8.97 12.44
CA GLN A 370 -25.17 -9.58 12.92
C GLN A 370 -24.92 -10.99 12.30
N ASN A 371 -25.97 -11.78 12.16
CA ASN A 371 -25.87 -13.12 11.58
C ASN A 371 -25.55 -13.12 10.07
N GLY A 372 -25.72 -11.99 9.37
CA GLY A 372 -25.27 -11.77 8.00
C GLY A 372 -23.77 -11.37 7.88
N GLY A 373 -23.07 -11.30 9.01
CA GLY A 373 -21.65 -10.95 9.06
C GLY A 373 -20.70 -12.12 8.81
N ILE A 374 -19.40 -11.85 8.92
CA ILE A 374 -18.32 -12.81 8.75
C ILE A 374 -17.37 -12.85 9.94
N SER A 375 -16.75 -14.02 10.14
CA SER A 375 -15.56 -14.24 10.94
C SER A 375 -14.33 -14.15 10.04
N GLN A 376 -13.34 -13.38 10.45
CA GLN A 376 -12.08 -13.15 9.73
C GLN A 376 -10.94 -13.80 10.49
N LYS A 377 -10.14 -14.62 9.79
CA LYS A 377 -8.92 -15.25 10.33
C LYS A 377 -7.79 -15.12 9.32
N TYR A 378 -6.83 -14.21 9.60
CA TYR A 378 -5.65 -14.05 8.75
C TYR A 378 -4.41 -14.53 9.48
N ARG A 379 -3.58 -15.28 8.75
CA ARG A 379 -2.30 -15.81 9.21
C ARG A 379 -1.27 -15.52 8.16
N ILE A 380 -0.32 -14.66 8.49
CA ILE A 380 0.70 -14.20 7.57
C ILE A 380 2.06 -14.53 8.16
N TYR A 381 2.90 -15.18 7.36
CA TYR A 381 4.27 -15.54 7.68
C TYR A 381 5.16 -14.96 6.59
N THR A 382 6.15 -14.18 6.98
CA THR A 382 7.19 -13.71 6.07
C THR A 382 8.54 -14.12 6.61
N ASP A 383 9.42 -14.54 5.72
CA ASP A 383 10.79 -14.86 6.06
C ASP A 383 11.70 -14.44 4.91
N GLN A 384 12.87 -13.91 5.23
CA GLN A 384 13.85 -13.44 4.27
C GLN A 384 15.25 -13.71 4.78
N LEU A 385 15.99 -14.51 4.05
CA LEU A 385 17.44 -14.63 4.20
C LEU A 385 18.11 -13.70 3.20
N ARG A 386 19.06 -12.87 3.69
CA ARG A 386 19.80 -11.92 2.88
C ARG A 386 21.29 -12.05 3.16
N GLN A 387 22.08 -12.15 2.11
CA GLN A 387 23.52 -12.02 2.15
C GLN A 387 23.91 -10.66 1.56
N ARG A 388 24.83 -9.98 2.17
CA ARG A 388 25.40 -8.74 1.68
C ARG A 388 26.93 -8.85 1.64
N TYR A 389 27.51 -8.43 0.53
CA TYR A 389 28.95 -8.28 0.34
C TYR A 389 29.26 -6.82 0.01
N LEU A 390 30.24 -6.21 0.68
CA LEU A 390 30.81 -4.90 0.39
C LEU A 390 32.29 -5.06 0.11
N SER A 391 32.78 -4.62 -1.04
CA SER A 391 34.20 -4.69 -1.37
C SER A 391 35.02 -3.85 -0.40
N PRO A 392 36.30 -4.25 -0.12
CA PRO A 392 37.16 -3.51 0.83
C PRO A 392 37.32 -2.02 0.50
N GLY A 393 37.29 -1.66 -0.79
CA GLY A 393 37.36 -0.27 -1.26
C GLY A 393 36.06 0.49 -1.25
N GLY A 394 34.93 -0.12 -0.84
CA GLY A 394 33.62 0.50 -0.80
C GLY A 394 33.06 0.94 -2.17
N ASN A 395 33.61 0.41 -3.27
CA ASN A 395 33.22 0.78 -4.63
C ASN A 395 32.33 -0.27 -5.32
N PHE A 396 32.05 -1.36 -4.64
CA PHE A 396 31.22 -2.45 -5.12
C PHE A 396 30.47 -3.08 -3.96
N GLU A 397 29.18 -3.20 -4.11
CA GLU A 397 28.28 -3.82 -3.13
C GLU A 397 27.42 -4.88 -3.77
N ASN A 398 27.02 -5.87 -2.97
CA ASN A 398 26.21 -7.01 -3.35
C ASN A 398 25.17 -7.38 -2.32
N GLU A 399 23.97 -7.66 -2.77
CA GLU A 399 22.89 -8.20 -1.94
C GLU A 399 22.13 -9.31 -2.68
N ALA A 400 22.20 -10.54 -2.17
CA ALA A 400 21.35 -11.65 -2.58
C ALA A 400 20.31 -11.94 -1.51
N SER A 401 19.07 -12.18 -1.88
CA SER A 401 18.01 -12.50 -0.95
C SER A 401 17.07 -13.60 -1.45
N LEU A 402 16.68 -14.45 -0.50
CA LEU A 402 15.64 -15.45 -0.64
C LEU A 402 14.48 -15.06 0.28
N GLN A 403 13.29 -14.94 -0.26
CA GLN A 403 12.09 -14.59 0.51
C GLN A 403 11.02 -15.66 0.37
N VAL A 404 10.34 -15.92 1.48
CA VAL A 404 9.11 -16.73 1.54
C VAL A 404 8.00 -15.91 2.19
N VAL A 405 6.83 -15.83 1.54
CA VAL A 405 5.61 -15.28 2.15
C VAL A 405 4.52 -16.33 2.07
N ILE A 406 3.86 -16.61 3.19
CA ILE A 406 2.69 -17.46 3.26
C ILE A 406 1.55 -16.62 3.82
N TRP A 407 0.50 -16.49 3.04
CA TRP A 407 -0.70 -15.75 3.44
C TRP A 407 -1.93 -16.67 3.40
N ASN A 408 -2.52 -16.89 4.57
CA ASN A 408 -3.81 -17.55 4.71
C ASN A 408 -4.84 -16.50 5.13
N HIS A 409 -5.86 -16.31 4.30
CA HIS A 409 -6.91 -15.33 4.47
C HIS A 409 -8.27 -16.04 4.42
N ASN A 410 -8.91 -16.17 5.57
CA ASN A 410 -10.19 -16.86 5.69
C ASN A 410 -11.25 -15.86 6.16
N GLU A 411 -12.33 -15.78 5.40
CA GLU A 411 -13.56 -15.06 5.74
C GLU A 411 -14.72 -16.05 5.64
N LEU A 412 -15.30 -16.38 6.77
CA LEU A 412 -16.36 -17.37 6.83
C LEU A 412 -17.63 -16.75 7.41
N PRO A 413 -18.83 -17.09 6.92
CA PRO A 413 -20.06 -16.61 7.50
C PRO A 413 -20.14 -16.90 9.02
N LEU A 414 -20.66 -15.93 9.78
CA LEU A 414 -20.95 -16.15 11.21
C LEU A 414 -22.03 -17.22 11.41
N ARG A 415 -22.92 -17.35 10.44
CA ARG A 415 -23.96 -18.37 10.42
C ARG A 415 -24.09 -18.99 9.03
N PRO A 416 -24.03 -20.31 8.87
CA PRO A 416 -24.34 -20.96 7.59
C PRO A 416 -25.83 -20.90 7.27
N GLY A 417 -26.18 -21.03 6.00
CA GLY A 417 -27.56 -21.06 5.51
C GLY A 417 -27.84 -20.05 4.41
N PRO A 418 -29.10 -19.81 4.04
CA PRO A 418 -29.48 -18.83 3.03
C PRO A 418 -29.32 -17.38 3.49
N GLN A 419 -29.11 -16.47 2.53
CA GLN A 419 -29.17 -15.03 2.74
C GLN A 419 -30.53 -14.49 2.29
N PHE A 420 -31.12 -13.63 3.12
CA PHE A 420 -32.38 -12.97 2.84
C PHE A 420 -32.15 -11.45 2.81
N THR A 421 -32.51 -10.81 1.69
CA THR A 421 -32.36 -9.37 1.49
C THR A 421 -33.71 -8.74 1.25
N TYR A 422 -34.19 -8.01 2.24
CA TYR A 422 -35.36 -7.15 2.18
C TYR A 422 -34.94 -5.69 2.02
N PRO A 423 -35.87 -4.78 1.58
CA PRO A 423 -35.53 -3.35 1.52
C PRO A 423 -34.96 -2.79 2.82
N GLY A 424 -35.52 -3.18 3.97
CA GLY A 424 -35.17 -2.70 5.29
C GLY A 424 -34.04 -3.45 5.98
N VAL A 425 -33.78 -4.72 5.63
CA VAL A 425 -32.80 -5.55 6.34
C VAL A 425 -32.21 -6.64 5.45
N THR A 426 -30.95 -6.98 5.67
CA THR A 426 -30.31 -8.20 5.15
C THR A 426 -29.90 -9.09 6.34
N PHE A 427 -30.25 -10.37 6.33
CA PHE A 427 -29.92 -11.33 7.39
C PHE A 427 -29.71 -12.75 6.84
N GLY A 428 -29.31 -13.67 7.72
CA GLY A 428 -29.03 -15.06 7.39
C GLY A 428 -27.52 -15.31 7.31
N THR A 429 -26.99 -15.70 6.15
CA THR A 429 -25.56 -15.89 5.95
C THR A 429 -24.94 -14.66 5.28
N SER A 430 -23.60 -14.56 5.34
CA SER A 430 -22.88 -13.73 4.41
C SER A 430 -22.76 -14.46 3.05
N GLY A 431 -23.11 -13.79 1.96
CA GLY A 431 -22.96 -14.32 0.61
C GLY A 431 -21.47 -14.42 0.15
N PHE A 432 -20.51 -14.10 1.02
CA PHE A 432 -19.09 -13.96 0.66
C PHE A 432 -18.17 -14.81 1.53
N PRO A 433 -18.26 -16.17 1.49
CA PRO A 433 -17.28 -17.03 2.13
C PRO A 433 -16.02 -17.11 1.28
N LEU A 434 -14.84 -16.87 1.89
CA LEU A 434 -13.56 -16.91 1.20
C LEU A 434 -12.52 -17.66 2.03
N ILE A 435 -11.89 -18.67 1.44
CA ILE A 435 -10.69 -19.31 1.96
C ILE A 435 -9.61 -19.13 0.90
N LEU A 436 -8.63 -18.29 1.19
CA LEU A 436 -7.51 -17.99 0.30
C LEU A 436 -6.21 -18.42 0.95
N LYS A 437 -5.36 -19.08 0.19
CA LYS A 437 -3.98 -19.38 0.54
C LYS A 437 -3.08 -18.91 -0.59
N GLU A 438 -2.05 -18.15 -0.26
CA GLU A 438 -1.04 -17.69 -1.21
C GLU A 438 0.35 -18.00 -0.65
N THR A 439 1.26 -18.51 -1.48
CA THR A 439 2.65 -18.78 -1.12
C THR A 439 3.56 -18.18 -2.19
N HIS A 440 4.42 -17.27 -1.78
CA HIS A 440 5.46 -16.66 -2.61
C HIS A 440 6.81 -17.26 -2.25
N LEU A 441 7.56 -17.65 -3.25
CA LEU A 441 9.00 -17.90 -3.15
C LEU A 441 9.66 -16.94 -4.12
N ARG A 442 10.57 -16.10 -3.62
CA ARG A 442 11.24 -15.08 -4.43
C ARG A 442 12.74 -15.14 -4.17
N VAL A 443 13.51 -15.12 -5.27
CA VAL A 443 14.96 -14.92 -5.26
C VAL A 443 15.23 -13.59 -5.94
N VAL A 444 16.00 -12.75 -5.29
CA VAL A 444 16.40 -11.44 -5.80
C VAL A 444 17.88 -11.27 -5.63
N ASP A 445 18.48 -10.69 -6.64
CA ASP A 445 19.91 -10.46 -6.71
C ASP A 445 20.20 -9.10 -7.34
N ARG A 446 21.06 -8.28 -6.71
CA ARG A 446 21.24 -6.87 -7.06
C ARG A 446 22.71 -6.41 -6.91
N ALA A 447 23.20 -5.54 -7.88
CA ALA A 447 24.54 -4.95 -7.95
C ALA A 447 24.55 -3.45 -7.84
N THR A 448 25.51 -2.93 -7.11
CA THR A 448 25.92 -1.53 -7.25
C THR A 448 27.44 -1.44 -7.43
N LYS A 449 27.86 -0.74 -8.49
CA LYS A 449 29.26 -0.52 -8.82
C LYS A 449 29.54 0.96 -9.05
N ASN A 450 30.49 1.52 -8.31
CA ASN A 450 31.04 2.83 -8.62
C ASN A 450 32.14 2.69 -9.67
N ILE A 451 32.05 3.49 -10.73
CA ILE A 451 33.06 3.60 -11.78
C ILE A 451 33.36 5.07 -11.98
N ASP A 452 34.62 5.41 -11.90
CA ASP A 452 35.12 6.76 -12.17
C ASP A 452 36.01 6.72 -13.40
N ASN A 453 35.70 7.56 -14.37
CA ASN A 453 36.45 7.66 -15.63
C ASN A 453 36.49 9.11 -16.13
N ALA A 454 37.07 9.34 -17.32
CA ALA A 454 37.20 10.67 -17.89
C ALA A 454 35.84 11.33 -18.24
N SER A 455 34.78 10.54 -18.43
CA SER A 455 33.41 11.04 -18.72
C SER A 455 32.62 11.38 -17.47
N GLY A 456 33.14 11.15 -16.27
CA GLY A 456 32.47 11.42 -15.00
C GLY A 456 32.47 10.24 -14.05
N SER A 457 31.57 10.28 -13.08
CA SER A 457 31.39 9.24 -12.10
C SER A 457 30.06 8.54 -12.29
N HIS A 458 30.08 7.23 -12.38
CA HIS A 458 28.89 6.38 -12.60
C HIS A 458 28.61 5.52 -11.38
N VAL A 459 27.33 5.43 -10.98
CA VAL A 459 26.83 4.42 -10.05
C VAL A 459 25.94 3.49 -10.85
N LEU A 460 26.50 2.37 -11.26
CA LEU A 460 25.79 1.35 -12.01
C LEU A 460 25.06 0.41 -11.04
N LYS A 461 23.76 0.27 -11.21
CA LYS A 461 22.91 -0.67 -10.47
C LYS A 461 22.35 -1.71 -11.44
N PHE A 462 22.40 -2.97 -11.05
CA PHE A 462 21.82 -4.08 -11.79
C PHE A 462 20.94 -4.91 -10.86
N GLY A 463 20.00 -5.64 -11.38
CA GLY A 463 19.28 -6.61 -10.58
C GLY A 463 18.52 -7.61 -11.42
N VAL A 464 18.34 -8.78 -10.83
CA VAL A 464 17.48 -9.84 -11.35
C VAL A 464 16.54 -10.32 -10.26
N GLU A 465 15.36 -10.71 -10.66
CA GLU A 465 14.30 -11.18 -9.77
C GLU A 465 13.60 -12.38 -10.39
N LEU A 466 13.42 -13.44 -9.61
CA LEU A 466 12.65 -14.61 -9.97
C LEU A 466 11.64 -14.90 -8.85
N SER A 467 10.37 -15.04 -9.19
CA SER A 467 9.34 -15.37 -8.22
C SER A 467 8.46 -16.50 -8.70
N ARG A 468 8.14 -17.41 -7.80
CA ARG A 468 7.10 -18.42 -7.96
C ARG A 468 5.99 -18.11 -6.96
N ILE A 469 4.77 -17.97 -7.44
CA ILE A 469 3.61 -17.65 -6.64
C ILE A 469 2.55 -18.71 -6.87
N ALA A 470 2.24 -19.46 -5.82
CA ALA A 470 1.17 -20.45 -5.82
C ALA A 470 0.02 -19.92 -4.99
N ALA A 471 -1.17 -19.86 -5.56
CA ALA A 471 -2.37 -19.41 -4.88
C ALA A 471 -3.51 -20.42 -5.08
N SER A 472 -4.36 -20.54 -4.07
CA SER A 472 -5.60 -21.31 -4.13
C SER A 472 -6.71 -20.55 -3.41
N GLN A 473 -7.88 -20.54 -4.02
CA GLN A 473 -9.09 -19.90 -3.50
C GLN A 473 -10.24 -20.90 -3.48
N ASN A 474 -10.84 -21.10 -2.33
CA ASN A 474 -12.15 -21.74 -2.25
C ASN A 474 -13.18 -20.64 -1.91
N PHE A 475 -14.07 -20.39 -2.87
CA PHE A 475 -15.07 -19.32 -2.76
C PHE A 475 -16.46 -19.81 -3.14
N PRO A 476 -17.12 -20.64 -2.28
CA PRO A 476 -18.44 -21.19 -2.52
C PRO A 476 -19.54 -20.15 -2.30
N SER A 477 -19.43 -19.01 -2.99
CA SER A 477 -20.43 -17.94 -2.92
C SER A 477 -21.80 -18.45 -3.35
N THR A 478 -22.85 -17.96 -2.71
CA THR A 478 -24.25 -18.28 -3.04
C THR A 478 -24.61 -19.77 -2.96
N LYS A 479 -23.77 -20.58 -2.26
CA LYS A 479 -24.02 -22.01 -2.09
C LYS A 479 -25.40 -22.30 -1.52
N ASP A 480 -25.76 -21.59 -0.46
CA ASP A 480 -27.01 -21.79 0.28
C ASP A 480 -28.14 -20.86 -0.19
N GLY A 481 -27.95 -20.18 -1.34
CA GLY A 481 -28.92 -19.29 -1.95
C GLY A 481 -28.93 -17.88 -1.38
N THR A 482 -29.22 -16.91 -2.25
CA THR A 482 -29.52 -15.52 -1.90
C THR A 482 -30.93 -15.21 -2.41
N PHE A 483 -31.80 -14.70 -1.54
CA PHE A 483 -33.19 -14.41 -1.82
C PHE A 483 -33.47 -12.93 -1.62
N ASN A 484 -33.92 -12.24 -2.66
CA ASN A 484 -34.23 -10.81 -2.62
C ASN A 484 -35.74 -10.58 -2.69
N PHE A 485 -36.25 -9.78 -1.79
CA PHE A 485 -37.66 -9.48 -1.63
C PHE A 485 -37.97 -8.06 -2.07
N LEU A 486 -39.12 -7.89 -2.74
CA LEU A 486 -39.53 -6.58 -3.29
C LEU A 486 -39.94 -5.59 -2.19
N THR A 487 -40.63 -6.09 -1.16
CA THR A 487 -41.10 -5.32 -0.01
C THR A 487 -40.75 -6.01 1.30
N ASP A 488 -40.73 -5.26 2.40
CA ASP A 488 -40.46 -5.80 3.75
C ASP A 488 -41.52 -6.79 4.27
N THR A 489 -42.68 -6.88 3.60
CA THR A 489 -43.77 -7.78 3.92
C THR A 489 -43.95 -8.93 2.93
N SER A 490 -43.09 -8.99 1.88
CA SER A 490 -43.15 -10.06 0.88
C SER A 490 -42.82 -11.42 1.55
N THR A 491 -43.64 -12.42 1.31
CA THR A 491 -43.44 -13.81 1.79
C THR A 491 -42.63 -14.65 0.81
N LEU A 492 -42.67 -14.29 -0.48
CA LEU A 492 -41.89 -14.92 -1.54
C LEU A 492 -40.90 -13.93 -2.15
N PRO A 493 -39.73 -14.40 -2.54
CA PRO A 493 -38.70 -13.54 -3.16
C PRO A 493 -39.06 -13.18 -4.58
N ASN A 494 -38.71 -11.93 -4.97
CA ASN A 494 -38.80 -11.47 -6.34
C ASN A 494 -37.69 -12.05 -7.21
N THR A 495 -36.50 -12.18 -6.64
CA THR A 495 -35.37 -12.86 -7.29
C THR A 495 -34.63 -13.78 -6.31
N ALA A 496 -34.03 -14.81 -6.85
CA ALA A 496 -33.10 -15.65 -6.10
C ALA A 496 -31.90 -16.05 -6.94
N SER A 497 -30.80 -16.31 -6.28
CA SER A 497 -29.60 -16.85 -6.91
C SER A 497 -29.13 -18.06 -6.13
N ILE A 498 -28.70 -19.12 -6.82
CA ILE A 498 -28.03 -20.27 -6.24
C ILE A 498 -26.84 -20.67 -7.08
N ALA A 499 -25.76 -21.10 -6.43
CA ALA A 499 -24.63 -21.64 -7.14
C ALA A 499 -24.60 -23.18 -7.06
N VAL A 500 -24.26 -23.79 -8.19
CA VAL A 500 -24.22 -25.25 -8.36
C VAL A 500 -22.90 -25.62 -9.03
N GLY A 501 -22.21 -26.62 -8.48
CA GLY A 501 -21.02 -27.19 -9.09
C GLY A 501 -21.35 -28.01 -10.34
N VAL A 502 -20.47 -28.02 -11.30
CA VAL A 502 -20.64 -28.79 -12.55
C VAL A 502 -20.38 -30.28 -12.33
N THR A 503 -19.35 -30.63 -11.54
CA THR A 503 -18.97 -32.01 -11.22
C THR A 503 -19.43 -32.47 -9.84
N ASP A 504 -19.60 -31.51 -8.92
CA ASP A 504 -20.08 -31.74 -7.55
C ASP A 504 -21.27 -30.80 -7.24
N PRO A 505 -22.47 -31.08 -7.76
CA PRO A 505 -23.62 -30.17 -7.65
C PRO A 505 -24.09 -29.89 -6.21
N ASN A 506 -23.81 -30.82 -5.28
CA ASN A 506 -24.23 -30.73 -3.88
C ASN A 506 -23.10 -30.31 -2.92
N GLY A 507 -21.85 -30.36 -3.35
CA GLY A 507 -20.68 -30.00 -2.57
C GLY A 507 -20.13 -28.61 -2.86
N THR A 508 -18.83 -28.42 -2.63
CA THR A 508 -18.11 -27.16 -2.88
C THR A 508 -16.77 -27.37 -3.60
N THR A 509 -16.52 -28.58 -4.10
CA THR A 509 -15.26 -28.92 -4.76
C THR A 509 -15.02 -28.03 -5.99
N ASP A 510 -16.06 -27.76 -6.75
CA ASP A 510 -16.03 -26.92 -7.94
C ASP A 510 -15.87 -25.41 -7.65
N ALA A 511 -15.98 -24.98 -6.39
CA ALA A 511 -15.70 -23.61 -5.97
C ALA A 511 -14.20 -23.36 -5.72
N LEU A 512 -13.38 -24.41 -5.79
CA LEU A 512 -11.93 -24.33 -5.64
C LEU A 512 -11.27 -23.93 -6.96
N ALA A 513 -10.51 -22.86 -6.95
CA ALA A 513 -9.61 -22.47 -8.03
C ALA A 513 -8.16 -22.41 -7.51
N SER A 514 -7.20 -22.91 -8.27
CA SER A 514 -5.79 -22.83 -7.93
C SER A 514 -4.95 -22.56 -9.17
N ALA A 515 -3.88 -21.79 -9.01
CA ALA A 515 -2.92 -21.50 -10.07
C ALA A 515 -1.53 -21.29 -9.49
N THR A 516 -0.52 -21.56 -10.32
CA THR A 516 0.87 -21.19 -10.04
C THR A 516 1.37 -20.32 -11.17
N GLY A 517 1.70 -19.09 -10.84
CA GLY A 517 2.31 -18.13 -11.77
C GLY A 517 3.79 -17.94 -11.44
N TYR A 518 4.54 -17.44 -12.42
CA TYR A 518 5.93 -17.05 -12.27
C TYR A 518 6.11 -15.62 -12.75
N THR A 519 6.97 -14.88 -12.08
CA THR A 519 7.36 -13.54 -12.54
C THR A 519 8.88 -13.44 -12.58
N THR A 520 9.38 -12.77 -13.61
CA THR A 520 10.81 -12.45 -13.73
C THR A 520 10.96 -10.95 -13.88
N GLY A 521 12.07 -10.43 -13.40
CA GLY A 521 12.45 -9.04 -13.60
C GLY A 521 13.95 -8.91 -13.77
N ALA A 522 14.39 -8.02 -14.64
CA ALA A 522 15.80 -7.65 -14.78
C ALA A 522 15.89 -6.14 -15.03
N TYR A 523 16.89 -5.49 -14.45
CA TYR A 523 17.11 -4.07 -14.68
C TYR A 523 18.58 -3.66 -14.68
N VAL A 524 18.82 -2.53 -15.32
CA VAL A 524 20.06 -1.75 -15.25
C VAL A 524 19.69 -0.29 -15.02
N ASN A 525 20.43 0.38 -14.16
CA ASN A 525 20.31 1.82 -13.92
C ASN A 525 21.69 2.44 -13.75
N ASP A 526 21.96 3.52 -14.47
CA ASP A 526 23.19 4.29 -14.35
C ASP A 526 22.88 5.69 -13.79
N GLU A 527 23.37 5.97 -12.60
CA GLU A 527 23.40 7.32 -12.05
C GLU A 527 24.73 7.98 -12.42
N TRP A 528 24.73 8.68 -13.54
CA TRP A 528 25.89 9.31 -14.13
C TRP A 528 26.02 10.75 -13.66
N ARG A 529 27.02 11.00 -12.84
CA ARG A 529 27.43 12.36 -12.51
C ARG A 529 28.28 12.93 -13.65
N VAL A 530 27.64 13.59 -14.61
CA VAL A 530 28.26 14.21 -15.80
C VAL A 530 29.18 15.37 -15.40
N GLN A 531 28.75 16.14 -14.38
CA GLN A 531 29.51 17.23 -13.75
C GLN A 531 29.27 17.22 -12.24
N PRO A 532 30.12 17.85 -11.41
CA PRO A 532 29.91 17.90 -9.96
C PRO A 532 28.55 18.42 -9.50
N ASN A 533 27.90 19.24 -10.33
CA ASN A 533 26.59 19.86 -10.07
C ASN A 533 25.47 19.33 -10.98
N PHE A 534 25.73 18.29 -11.79
CA PHE A 534 24.70 17.71 -12.67
C PHE A 534 24.79 16.19 -12.69
N THR A 535 23.72 15.54 -12.27
CA THR A 535 23.56 14.08 -12.28
C THR A 535 22.42 13.71 -13.22
N LEU A 536 22.64 12.75 -14.09
CA LEU A 536 21.67 12.12 -14.97
C LEU A 536 21.48 10.65 -14.55
N SER A 537 20.26 10.18 -14.45
CA SER A 537 19.96 8.76 -14.23
C SER A 537 19.27 8.18 -15.44
N LEU A 538 19.76 7.05 -15.93
CA LEU A 538 19.23 6.30 -17.05
C LEU A 538 18.94 4.87 -16.62
N GLY A 539 17.70 4.45 -16.69
CA GLY A 539 17.26 3.13 -16.25
C GLY A 539 16.46 2.40 -17.32
N LEU A 540 16.66 1.10 -17.39
CA LEU A 540 15.83 0.19 -18.16
C LEU A 540 15.50 -1.03 -17.30
N ARG A 541 14.23 -1.37 -17.22
CA ARG A 541 13.75 -2.59 -16.57
C ARG A 541 12.88 -3.38 -17.54
N HIS A 542 12.97 -4.71 -17.45
CA HIS A 542 12.07 -5.63 -18.10
C HIS A 542 11.43 -6.54 -17.06
N ASP A 543 10.10 -6.63 -17.07
CA ASP A 543 9.33 -7.56 -16.27
C ASP A 543 8.55 -8.50 -17.16
N ALA A 544 8.53 -9.81 -16.85
CA ALA A 544 7.70 -10.79 -17.53
C ALA A 544 6.85 -11.57 -16.53
N GLU A 545 5.62 -11.86 -16.93
CA GLU A 545 4.66 -12.61 -16.12
C GLU A 545 4.16 -13.84 -16.90
N PHE A 546 4.21 -15.00 -16.24
CA PHE A 546 3.85 -16.29 -16.82
C PHE A 546 2.71 -16.90 -16.01
N ASN A 547 1.71 -17.40 -16.71
CA ASN A 547 0.54 -18.10 -16.14
C ASN A 547 -0.22 -17.30 -15.07
N THR A 548 -0.29 -15.98 -15.21
CA THR A 548 -1.01 -15.11 -14.27
C THR A 548 -2.49 -14.95 -14.64
N MET A 549 -2.88 -15.27 -15.87
CA MET A 549 -4.22 -15.08 -16.45
C MET A 549 -4.77 -16.36 -17.11
N ASN A 550 -4.63 -17.51 -16.47
CA ASN A 550 -5.08 -18.79 -16.99
C ASN A 550 -4.46 -19.14 -18.37
N ASN A 551 -3.19 -18.81 -18.57
CA ASN A 551 -2.53 -18.97 -19.89
C ASN A 551 -2.42 -20.45 -20.30
N ASP A 552 -2.32 -21.37 -19.33
CA ASP A 552 -2.20 -22.82 -19.51
C ASP A 552 -3.49 -23.58 -19.20
N TYR A 553 -4.62 -22.89 -19.05
CA TYR A 553 -5.87 -23.49 -18.62
C TYR A 553 -6.99 -23.25 -19.63
N THR A 554 -7.53 -24.31 -20.18
CA THR A 554 -8.75 -24.27 -21.00
C THR A 554 -9.96 -24.10 -20.09
N VAL A 555 -10.64 -22.97 -20.24
CA VAL A 555 -11.83 -22.67 -19.45
C VAL A 555 -13.02 -23.46 -20.01
N PRO A 556 -13.79 -24.23 -19.18
CA PRO A 556 -14.94 -24.97 -19.65
C PRO A 556 -15.97 -24.17 -20.45
N TRP A 557 -16.09 -22.87 -20.22
CA TRP A 557 -16.91 -21.96 -21.05
C TRP A 557 -16.43 -21.87 -22.50
N ALA A 558 -15.13 -22.10 -22.78
CA ALA A 558 -14.58 -22.00 -24.13
C ALA A 558 -15.10 -23.11 -25.08
N SER A 559 -15.52 -24.23 -24.52
CA SER A 559 -16.10 -25.34 -25.29
C SER A 559 -17.63 -25.33 -25.40
N ASP A 560 -18.29 -24.30 -24.82
CA ASP A 560 -19.75 -24.20 -24.87
C ASP A 560 -20.21 -23.69 -26.27
N PRO A 561 -20.92 -24.52 -27.04
CA PRO A 561 -21.32 -24.15 -28.43
C PRO A 561 -22.20 -22.90 -28.49
N LYS A 562 -22.97 -22.64 -27.45
CA LYS A 562 -23.83 -21.44 -27.38
C LYS A 562 -23.04 -20.16 -27.20
N LEU A 563 -21.91 -20.19 -26.49
CA LEU A 563 -21.00 -19.04 -26.38
C LEU A 563 -20.13 -18.91 -27.64
N GLN A 564 -19.67 -20.03 -28.19
CA GLN A 564 -18.89 -20.02 -29.46
C GLN A 564 -19.68 -19.45 -30.65
N ALA A 565 -21.00 -19.63 -30.63
CA ALA A 565 -21.88 -19.08 -31.68
C ALA A 565 -22.03 -17.54 -31.59
N ILE A 566 -21.49 -16.87 -30.58
CA ILE A 566 -21.57 -15.41 -30.40
C ILE A 566 -20.26 -14.76 -30.88
N PRO A 567 -20.18 -14.15 -32.08
CA PRO A 567 -18.93 -13.58 -32.58
C PRO A 567 -18.28 -12.54 -31.67
N ALA A 568 -19.09 -11.76 -30.94
CA ALA A 568 -18.61 -10.75 -30.00
C ALA A 568 -17.80 -11.33 -28.82
N LEU A 569 -17.92 -12.64 -28.55
CA LEU A 569 -17.22 -13.33 -27.48
C LEU A 569 -15.97 -14.09 -27.94
N ALA A 570 -15.70 -14.12 -29.23
CA ALA A 570 -14.58 -14.92 -29.78
C ALA A 570 -13.23 -14.60 -29.11
N ASN A 571 -13.00 -13.34 -28.77
CA ASN A 571 -11.75 -12.86 -28.11
C ASN A 571 -11.73 -13.06 -26.58
N TYR A 572 -12.72 -13.76 -26.01
CA TYR A 572 -12.85 -14.00 -24.57
C TYR A 572 -12.93 -15.49 -24.22
N LEU A 573 -13.02 -16.36 -25.19
CA LEU A 573 -13.15 -17.81 -25.00
C LEU A 573 -11.76 -18.46 -24.97
N ASN A 574 -11.13 -18.46 -23.80
CA ASN A 574 -9.78 -19.00 -23.62
C ASN A 574 -9.73 -20.53 -23.80
N THR A 575 -9.04 -20.98 -24.86
CA THR A 575 -8.78 -22.38 -25.17
C THR A 575 -7.45 -22.91 -24.61
N GLY A 576 -6.80 -22.18 -23.69
CA GLY A 576 -5.48 -22.51 -23.14
C GLY A 576 -4.32 -21.92 -23.94
N GLN A 577 -4.60 -21.03 -24.89
CA GLN A 577 -3.59 -20.40 -25.75
C GLN A 577 -3.33 -18.91 -25.41
N ARG A 578 -3.87 -18.42 -24.29
CA ARG A 578 -3.68 -17.01 -23.87
C ARG A 578 -2.19 -16.71 -23.67
N LYS A 579 -1.71 -15.62 -24.26
CA LYS A 579 -0.29 -15.25 -24.25
C LYS A 579 0.17 -14.73 -22.88
N ASN A 580 1.39 -15.11 -22.51
CA ASN A 580 2.06 -14.52 -21.34
C ASN A 580 2.45 -13.05 -21.60
N GLN A 581 2.57 -12.28 -20.53
CA GLN A 581 2.96 -10.86 -20.58
C GLN A 581 4.49 -10.74 -20.59
N LEU A 582 5.08 -10.69 -21.79
CA LEU A 582 6.54 -10.70 -21.97
C LEU A 582 7.13 -9.35 -22.45
N GLY A 583 6.29 -8.37 -22.74
CA GLY A 583 6.70 -7.12 -23.39
C GLY A 583 6.81 -5.91 -22.45
N ASN A 584 6.90 -6.10 -21.14
CA ASN A 584 6.83 -5.00 -20.17
C ASN A 584 8.20 -4.34 -19.98
N PHE A 585 8.60 -3.49 -20.92
CA PHE A 585 9.81 -2.68 -20.84
C PHE A 585 9.53 -1.32 -20.19
N SER A 586 10.31 -0.98 -19.16
CA SER A 586 10.19 0.22 -18.32
C SER A 586 11.40 1.13 -18.47
N PRO A 587 11.55 1.92 -19.55
CA PRO A 587 12.59 2.92 -19.64
C PRO A 587 12.31 4.08 -18.69
N ARG A 588 13.38 4.62 -18.09
CA ARG A 588 13.32 5.72 -17.12
C ARG A 588 14.49 6.66 -17.30
N ILE A 589 14.22 7.94 -17.17
CA ILE A 589 15.24 8.99 -17.18
C ILE A 589 14.91 10.01 -16.09
N SER A 590 15.93 10.44 -15.36
CA SER A 590 15.78 11.56 -14.42
C SER A 590 17.08 12.32 -14.27
N PHE A 591 16.99 13.56 -13.81
CA PHE A 591 18.15 14.41 -13.58
C PHE A 591 18.01 15.23 -12.30
N SER A 592 19.15 15.63 -11.75
CA SER A 592 19.28 16.63 -10.70
C SER A 592 20.40 17.59 -11.06
N TRP A 593 20.12 18.91 -10.99
CA TRP A 593 21.04 19.97 -11.36
C TRP A 593 21.09 21.08 -10.31
N ASP A 594 22.27 21.40 -9.80
CA ASP A 594 22.54 22.60 -8.99
C ASP A 594 23.11 23.73 -9.89
N PRO A 595 22.28 24.66 -10.40
CA PRO A 595 22.74 25.74 -11.27
C PRO A 595 23.69 26.71 -10.57
N THR A 596 23.63 26.80 -9.25
CA THR A 596 24.40 27.73 -8.45
C THR A 596 25.74 27.16 -7.99
N ARG A 597 25.94 25.84 -8.03
CA ARG A 597 27.09 25.11 -7.49
C ARG A 597 27.33 25.34 -5.99
N LYS A 598 26.33 25.84 -5.27
CA LYS A 598 26.40 26.15 -3.82
C LYS A 598 25.76 25.06 -2.97
N ASN A 599 25.22 24.00 -3.56
CA ASN A 599 24.45 22.94 -2.89
C ASN A 599 23.27 23.51 -2.07
N LEU A 600 22.62 24.56 -2.60
CA LEU A 600 21.46 25.21 -1.98
C LEU A 600 20.21 25.13 -2.83
N THR A 601 20.35 25.13 -4.16
CA THR A 601 19.21 25.12 -5.11
C THR A 601 19.37 23.97 -6.07
N PHE A 602 18.33 23.14 -6.20
CA PHE A 602 18.33 21.99 -7.09
C PHE A 602 17.11 22.02 -7.99
N LEU A 603 17.35 21.90 -9.29
CA LEU A 603 16.34 21.60 -10.28
C LEU A 603 16.36 20.09 -10.53
N ARG A 604 15.21 19.47 -10.60
CA ARG A 604 15.10 18.05 -10.89
C ARG A 604 13.95 17.77 -11.83
N GLY A 605 14.02 16.67 -12.53
CA GLY A 605 12.95 16.21 -13.37
C GLY A 605 13.17 14.78 -13.81
N GLY A 606 12.14 14.17 -14.36
CA GLY A 606 12.24 12.83 -14.86
C GLY A 606 10.98 12.39 -15.60
N PHE A 607 11.15 11.28 -16.32
CA PHE A 607 10.08 10.58 -17.01
C PHE A 607 10.35 9.08 -16.97
N GLY A 608 9.29 8.28 -16.88
CA GLY A 608 9.42 6.83 -16.90
C GLY A 608 8.11 6.11 -17.15
N ILE A 609 8.23 4.88 -17.61
CA ILE A 609 7.13 3.93 -17.73
C ILE A 609 7.25 2.93 -16.58
N ILE A 610 6.17 2.69 -15.84
CA ILE A 610 6.16 1.73 -14.74
C ILE A 610 4.97 0.81 -14.91
N TYR A 611 5.26 -0.47 -15.13
CA TYR A 611 4.22 -1.51 -15.17
C TYR A 611 3.76 -1.87 -13.76
N ASP A 612 2.47 -2.11 -13.63
CA ASP A 612 1.89 -2.71 -12.44
C ASP A 612 1.84 -4.24 -12.58
N ARG A 613 1.02 -4.90 -11.82
CA ARG A 613 0.88 -6.35 -11.82
C ARG A 613 -0.47 -6.75 -12.38
N VAL A 614 -0.47 -7.82 -13.17
CA VAL A 614 -1.69 -8.58 -13.44
C VAL A 614 -2.10 -9.32 -12.17
N THR A 615 -3.32 -9.11 -11.68
CA THR A 615 -3.82 -9.79 -10.48
C THR A 615 -4.46 -11.12 -10.85
N SER A 616 -4.02 -12.23 -10.28
CA SER A 616 -4.55 -13.57 -10.54
C SER A 616 -6.00 -13.76 -10.05
N PHE A 617 -6.51 -12.84 -9.24
CA PHE A 617 -7.92 -12.79 -8.82
C PHE A 617 -8.88 -12.87 -10.02
N ILE A 618 -8.56 -12.17 -11.11
CA ILE A 618 -9.35 -12.17 -12.34
C ILE A 618 -9.37 -13.57 -12.96
N GLY A 619 -8.19 -14.21 -13.06
CA GLY A 619 -8.08 -15.58 -13.54
C GLY A 619 -8.83 -16.58 -12.68
N PHE A 620 -8.78 -16.40 -11.34
CA PHE A 620 -9.55 -17.26 -10.44
C PHE A 620 -11.06 -17.08 -10.57
N GLN A 621 -11.54 -15.87 -10.83
CA GLN A 621 -12.96 -15.64 -11.10
C GLN A 621 -13.40 -16.40 -12.35
N GLU A 622 -12.64 -16.35 -13.41
CA GLU A 622 -12.94 -17.10 -14.65
C GLU A 622 -12.93 -18.61 -14.41
N ARG A 623 -11.88 -19.16 -13.77
CA ARG A 623 -11.78 -20.59 -13.44
C ARG A 623 -12.96 -21.05 -12.57
N LYS A 624 -13.15 -20.40 -11.42
CA LYS A 624 -14.22 -20.75 -10.50
C LYS A 624 -15.59 -20.65 -11.16
N ASN A 625 -15.90 -19.55 -11.86
CA ASN A 625 -17.20 -19.35 -12.46
C ASN A 625 -17.52 -20.39 -13.56
N SER A 626 -16.52 -20.97 -14.21
CA SER A 626 -16.73 -22.01 -15.21
C SER A 626 -17.13 -23.37 -14.63
N THR A 627 -16.75 -23.62 -13.37
CA THR A 627 -17.04 -24.88 -12.64
C THR A 627 -18.06 -24.71 -11.52
N TRP A 628 -18.09 -23.54 -10.89
CA TRP A 628 -19.05 -23.14 -9.85
C TRP A 628 -20.01 -22.09 -10.39
N ARG A 629 -21.12 -22.55 -11.00
CA ARG A 629 -22.03 -21.71 -11.80
C ARG A 629 -23.13 -21.12 -10.97
N VAL A 630 -23.31 -19.80 -11.04
CA VAL A 630 -24.43 -19.08 -10.40
C VAL A 630 -25.61 -19.04 -11.35
N TYR A 631 -26.77 -19.44 -10.87
CA TYR A 631 -28.03 -19.44 -11.61
C TYR A 631 -28.98 -18.47 -10.95
N ASN A 632 -29.57 -17.59 -11.74
CA ASN A 632 -30.51 -16.58 -11.31
C ASN A 632 -31.95 -16.97 -11.65
N PHE A 633 -32.87 -16.67 -10.76
CA PHE A 633 -34.29 -16.94 -10.87
C PHE A 633 -35.10 -15.66 -10.66
N THR A 634 -36.08 -15.42 -11.49
CA THR A 634 -37.12 -14.41 -11.29
C THR A 634 -38.39 -15.12 -10.79
N ASN A 635 -39.00 -14.60 -9.74
CA ASN A 635 -40.17 -15.17 -9.08
C ASN A 635 -40.04 -16.66 -8.78
N PRO A 636 -38.99 -17.06 -7.99
CA PRO A 636 -38.67 -18.47 -7.80
C PRO A 636 -39.78 -19.29 -7.09
N GLY A 637 -40.75 -18.64 -6.42
CA GLY A 637 -41.86 -19.27 -5.72
C GLY A 637 -41.45 -20.07 -4.48
N THR A 638 -40.20 -19.94 -4.03
CA THR A 638 -39.65 -20.66 -2.88
C THR A 638 -38.51 -19.91 -2.23
N THR A 639 -38.25 -20.15 -0.95
CA THR A 639 -37.07 -19.74 -0.20
C THR A 639 -36.16 -20.93 0.17
N ASP A 640 -36.45 -22.11 -0.35
CA ASP A 640 -35.66 -23.31 -0.09
C ASP A 640 -34.53 -23.47 -1.14
N PRO A 641 -33.26 -23.39 -0.73
CA PRO A 641 -32.12 -23.60 -1.61
C PRO A 641 -32.10 -25.00 -2.27
N ALA A 642 -32.60 -26.04 -1.58
CA ALA A 642 -32.62 -27.40 -2.10
C ALA A 642 -33.55 -27.53 -3.32
N VAL A 643 -34.70 -26.84 -3.27
CA VAL A 643 -35.64 -26.78 -4.38
C VAL A 643 -35.05 -26.10 -5.59
N LEU A 644 -34.36 -24.93 -5.39
CA LEU A 644 -33.70 -24.23 -6.49
C LEU A 644 -32.58 -25.07 -7.12
N ARG A 645 -31.79 -25.74 -6.27
CA ARG A 645 -30.72 -26.64 -6.74
C ARG A 645 -31.25 -27.80 -7.56
N ALA A 646 -32.30 -28.44 -7.08
CA ALA A 646 -32.97 -29.54 -7.80
C ALA A 646 -33.50 -29.09 -9.19
N ARG A 647 -34.04 -27.88 -9.29
CA ARG A 647 -34.48 -27.30 -10.58
C ARG A 647 -33.30 -27.10 -11.55
N VAL A 648 -32.14 -26.62 -11.05
CA VAL A 648 -30.94 -26.47 -11.88
C VAL A 648 -30.42 -27.81 -12.35
N ILE A 649 -30.27 -28.77 -11.44
CA ILE A 649 -29.77 -30.14 -11.75
C ILE A 649 -30.71 -30.83 -12.73
N GLY A 650 -32.01 -30.65 -12.57
CA GLY A 650 -33.03 -31.22 -13.47
C GLY A 650 -33.18 -30.53 -14.82
N GLY A 651 -32.38 -29.48 -15.06
CA GLY A 651 -32.44 -28.69 -16.31
C GLY A 651 -33.73 -27.89 -16.51
N LEU A 652 -34.50 -27.65 -15.41
CA LEU A 652 -35.84 -27.09 -15.49
C LEU A 652 -35.86 -25.55 -15.55
N SER A 653 -34.86 -24.88 -15.00
CA SER A 653 -34.79 -23.41 -15.00
C SER A 653 -33.44 -22.87 -14.49
N GLY A 654 -33.21 -21.57 -14.71
CA GLY A 654 -32.02 -20.86 -14.30
C GLY A 654 -31.05 -20.58 -15.48
N SER A 655 -30.53 -19.38 -15.55
CA SER A 655 -29.58 -18.97 -16.57
C SER A 655 -28.20 -18.76 -15.93
N PRO A 656 -27.16 -19.51 -16.35
CA PRO A 656 -25.83 -19.31 -15.83
C PRO A 656 -25.27 -17.95 -16.28
N ALA A 657 -24.36 -17.41 -15.46
CA ALA A 657 -23.73 -16.09 -15.69
C ALA A 657 -22.21 -16.24 -15.86
N PRO A 658 -21.71 -16.39 -17.12
CA PRO A 658 -20.30 -16.56 -17.41
C PRO A 658 -19.47 -15.34 -17.03
N ILE A 659 -18.23 -15.58 -16.53
CA ILE A 659 -17.18 -14.58 -16.39
C ILE A 659 -16.05 -14.96 -17.31
N LEU A 660 -15.69 -14.07 -18.23
CA LEU A 660 -14.71 -14.30 -19.28
C LEU A 660 -13.68 -13.19 -19.29
N ILE A 661 -12.46 -13.49 -19.70
CA ILE A 661 -11.35 -12.54 -19.74
C ILE A 661 -10.91 -12.37 -21.19
N LYS A 662 -10.67 -11.14 -21.60
CA LYS A 662 -10.11 -10.80 -22.91
C LYS A 662 -8.79 -11.55 -23.13
N GLU A 663 -8.61 -12.15 -24.30
CA GLU A 663 -7.49 -13.06 -24.57
C GLU A 663 -6.14 -12.33 -24.65
N ASP A 664 -6.12 -11.13 -25.23
CA ASP A 664 -4.94 -10.27 -25.40
C ASP A 664 -4.83 -9.15 -24.34
N MET A 665 -5.37 -9.38 -23.14
CA MET A 665 -5.36 -8.40 -22.05
C MET A 665 -3.95 -7.97 -21.68
N LYS A 666 -3.71 -6.66 -21.59
CA LYS A 666 -2.40 -6.06 -21.35
C LYS A 666 -2.18 -5.74 -19.89
N THR A 667 -0.92 -5.76 -19.46
CA THR A 667 -0.54 -5.33 -18.10
C THR A 667 -0.82 -3.84 -17.91
N PRO A 668 -1.48 -3.43 -16.81
CA PRO A 668 -1.64 -2.03 -16.46
C PRO A 668 -0.29 -1.35 -16.30
N HIS A 669 -0.16 -0.13 -16.79
CA HIS A 669 1.06 0.64 -16.62
C HIS A 669 0.79 2.14 -16.55
N SER A 670 1.75 2.87 -16.02
CA SER A 670 1.68 4.32 -15.83
C SER A 670 2.85 5.00 -16.52
N LEU A 671 2.54 6.03 -17.29
CA LEU A 671 3.53 7.00 -17.77
C LEU A 671 3.61 8.09 -16.71
N GLN A 672 4.79 8.28 -16.14
CA GLN A 672 5.02 9.18 -15.03
C GLN A 672 6.05 10.24 -15.39
N GLY A 673 5.74 11.50 -15.15
CA GLY A 673 6.65 12.62 -15.37
C GLY A 673 6.64 13.59 -14.19
N SER A 674 7.77 14.24 -13.94
CA SER A 674 7.85 15.29 -12.94
C SER A 674 8.92 16.33 -13.28
N VAL A 675 8.72 17.53 -12.75
CA VAL A 675 9.71 18.61 -12.72
C VAL A 675 9.58 19.34 -11.40
N GLY A 676 10.68 19.75 -10.80
CA GLY A 676 10.63 20.42 -9.50
C GLY A 676 11.90 21.20 -9.17
N ILE A 677 11.76 22.02 -8.14
CA ILE A 677 12.83 22.83 -7.56
C ILE A 677 12.87 22.61 -6.04
N GLY A 678 14.06 22.46 -5.50
CA GLY A 678 14.33 22.49 -4.06
C GLY A 678 15.28 23.62 -3.72
N HIS A 679 15.03 24.33 -2.63
CA HIS A 679 15.91 25.39 -2.14
C HIS A 679 16.07 25.34 -0.62
N GLN A 680 17.33 25.39 -0.17
CA GLN A 680 17.69 25.52 1.24
C GLN A 680 17.85 26.99 1.57
N PHE A 681 16.87 27.59 2.27
CA PHE A 681 16.86 29.03 2.61
C PHE A 681 17.79 29.34 3.78
N THR A 682 17.78 28.47 4.78
CA THR A 682 18.66 28.55 5.97
C THR A 682 19.11 27.14 6.35
N ASP A 683 20.06 27.00 7.24
CA ASP A 683 20.47 25.67 7.73
C ASP A 683 19.30 24.87 8.35
N ALA A 684 18.27 25.56 8.82
CA ALA A 684 17.11 24.96 9.43
C ALA A 684 15.92 24.75 8.50
N PHE A 685 15.79 25.52 7.40
CA PHE A 685 14.59 25.53 6.56
C PHE A 685 14.88 25.26 5.09
N GLY A 686 14.23 24.23 4.58
CA GLY A 686 14.24 23.85 3.17
C GLY A 686 12.82 23.74 2.60
N LEU A 687 12.67 24.06 1.32
CA LEU A 687 11.42 23.98 0.58
C LEU A 687 11.62 23.23 -0.73
N ASN A 688 10.70 22.32 -1.04
CA ASN A 688 10.60 21.63 -2.32
C ASN A 688 9.25 21.93 -2.97
N VAL A 689 9.25 22.20 -4.26
CA VAL A 689 8.03 22.35 -5.07
C VAL A 689 8.20 21.46 -6.30
N ASP A 690 7.28 20.51 -6.48
CA ASP A 690 7.30 19.57 -7.59
C ASP A 690 5.95 19.60 -8.31
N TYR A 691 5.99 19.55 -9.64
CA TYR A 691 4.84 19.19 -10.45
C TYR A 691 4.99 17.75 -10.89
N VAL A 692 3.94 16.94 -10.70
CA VAL A 692 3.89 15.54 -11.11
C VAL A 692 2.72 15.30 -12.05
N ARG A 693 2.94 14.44 -13.05
CA ARG A 693 1.93 13.95 -13.95
C ARG A 693 2.03 12.43 -14.02
N GLN A 694 0.90 11.73 -13.84
CA GLN A 694 0.79 10.29 -14.01
C GLN A 694 -0.41 9.98 -14.90
N HIS A 695 -0.18 9.16 -15.92
CA HIS A 695 -1.19 8.68 -16.86
C HIS A 695 -1.18 7.16 -16.85
N MET A 696 -2.19 6.56 -16.22
CA MET A 696 -2.32 5.12 -16.07
C MET A 696 -3.31 4.57 -17.08
N ILE A 697 -2.93 3.52 -17.80
CA ILE A 697 -3.70 2.88 -18.84
C ILE A 697 -3.74 1.36 -18.65
N ASN A 698 -4.60 0.69 -19.41
CA ASN A 698 -4.86 -0.74 -19.35
C ASN A 698 -5.38 -1.18 -17.96
N ILE A 699 -6.08 -0.31 -17.23
CA ILE A 699 -6.71 -0.68 -15.96
C ILE A 699 -7.86 -1.62 -16.24
N TYR A 700 -7.94 -2.70 -15.46
CA TYR A 700 -8.95 -3.73 -15.65
C TYR A 700 -10.33 -3.27 -15.19
N VAL A 701 -11.31 -3.45 -16.06
CA VAL A 701 -12.71 -3.12 -15.83
C VAL A 701 -13.61 -4.27 -16.26
N GLN A 702 -14.81 -4.36 -15.67
CA GLN A 702 -15.83 -5.33 -16.06
C GLN A 702 -16.86 -4.68 -16.97
N ARG A 703 -17.38 -5.45 -17.94
CA ARG A 703 -18.52 -5.09 -18.79
C ARG A 703 -19.52 -6.23 -18.84
N ASN A 704 -20.79 -5.92 -18.99
CA ASN A 704 -21.85 -6.89 -19.23
C ASN A 704 -22.54 -6.64 -20.60
N PRO A 705 -22.07 -7.27 -21.69
CA PRO A 705 -22.69 -7.09 -22.99
C PRO A 705 -24.03 -7.85 -23.15
N ASN A 706 -24.36 -8.77 -22.27
CA ASN A 706 -25.62 -9.53 -22.29
C ASN A 706 -26.64 -8.98 -21.29
N TYR A 707 -26.68 -7.66 -21.15
CA TYR A 707 -27.69 -7.01 -20.31
C TYR A 707 -29.12 -7.27 -20.81
N LEU A 708 -30.12 -7.06 -19.95
CA LEU A 708 -31.54 -7.17 -20.32
C LEU A 708 -31.98 -5.90 -21.04
N ASP A 709 -32.13 -5.97 -22.38
CA ASP A 709 -32.56 -4.86 -23.21
C ASP A 709 -34.08 -4.62 -23.05
N LYS A 710 -34.43 -3.50 -22.42
CA LYS A 710 -35.81 -3.08 -22.21
C LYS A 710 -36.32 -2.12 -23.31
N THR A 711 -35.50 -1.82 -24.30
CA THR A 711 -35.94 -1.02 -25.46
C THR A 711 -36.92 -1.80 -26.37
N VAL A 712 -37.03 -3.13 -26.17
CA VAL A 712 -37.88 -4.05 -26.93
C VAL A 712 -38.89 -4.74 -26.00
N THR A 713 -40.04 -5.12 -26.56
CA THR A 713 -41.08 -5.81 -25.79
C THR A 713 -41.44 -7.14 -26.48
N PRO A 714 -41.38 -8.28 -25.79
CA PRO A 714 -40.90 -8.47 -24.41
C PRO A 714 -39.41 -8.19 -24.25
N ASN A 715 -38.97 -7.82 -23.04
CA ASN A 715 -37.53 -7.61 -22.74
C ASN A 715 -36.69 -8.84 -23.10
N VAL A 716 -35.58 -8.65 -23.79
CA VAL A 716 -34.69 -9.73 -24.24
C VAL A 716 -33.26 -9.50 -23.77
N ARG A 717 -32.50 -10.56 -23.58
CA ARG A 717 -31.06 -10.46 -23.39
C ARG A 717 -30.38 -10.05 -24.71
N LYS A 718 -29.44 -9.09 -24.62
CA LYS A 718 -28.86 -8.42 -25.81
C LYS A 718 -28.11 -9.36 -26.75
N LEU A 719 -27.35 -10.30 -26.22
CA LEU A 719 -26.62 -11.27 -27.05
C LEU A 719 -27.33 -12.62 -27.17
N THR A 720 -27.85 -13.15 -26.07
CA THR A 720 -28.50 -14.47 -26.06
C THR A 720 -29.34 -14.69 -24.80
N PRO A 721 -30.55 -15.28 -24.92
CA PRO A 721 -31.35 -15.67 -23.76
C PRO A 721 -30.84 -16.91 -23.02
N ALA A 722 -29.85 -17.62 -23.58
CA ALA A 722 -29.31 -18.86 -22.99
C ALA A 722 -28.54 -18.62 -21.69
N TYR A 723 -28.11 -17.38 -21.45
CA TYR A 723 -27.33 -16.96 -20.28
C TYR A 723 -27.98 -15.78 -19.59
N GLY A 724 -27.68 -15.62 -18.29
CA GLY A 724 -27.87 -14.38 -17.55
C GLY A 724 -26.88 -13.31 -17.99
N ASP A 725 -26.33 -12.59 -17.00
CA ASP A 725 -25.26 -11.63 -17.30
C ASP A 725 -24.01 -12.36 -17.80
N ILE A 726 -23.36 -11.82 -18.82
CA ILE A 726 -22.06 -12.27 -19.32
C ILE A 726 -21.03 -11.20 -18.95
N ILE A 727 -20.22 -11.47 -17.95
CA ILE A 727 -19.24 -10.48 -17.46
C ILE A 727 -17.93 -10.65 -18.21
N LEU A 728 -17.51 -9.59 -18.87
CA LEU A 728 -16.23 -9.54 -19.60
C LEU A 728 -15.24 -8.68 -18.82
N TRP A 729 -14.03 -9.19 -18.62
CA TRP A 729 -12.89 -8.42 -18.15
C TRP A 729 -12.14 -7.83 -19.32
N ASP A 730 -11.93 -6.51 -19.30
CA ASP A 730 -11.22 -5.72 -20.29
C ASP A 730 -10.16 -4.81 -19.69
N ASP A 731 -9.20 -4.38 -20.51
CA ASP A 731 -8.07 -3.50 -20.17
C ASP A 731 -8.26 -2.04 -20.65
N ILE A 732 -9.48 -1.52 -20.57
CA ILE A 732 -9.87 -0.23 -21.16
C ILE A 732 -9.93 0.93 -20.17
N GLY A 733 -9.64 0.67 -18.91
CA GLY A 733 -9.64 1.69 -17.85
C GLY A 733 -8.46 2.65 -17.97
N VAL A 734 -8.71 3.92 -17.70
CA VAL A 734 -7.70 5.00 -17.73
C VAL A 734 -7.87 5.92 -16.53
N ALA A 735 -6.75 6.30 -15.91
CA ALA A 735 -6.70 7.28 -14.83
C ALA A 735 -5.60 8.31 -15.08
N ASP A 736 -5.92 9.57 -14.80
CA ASP A 736 -5.02 10.72 -14.95
C ASP A 736 -4.89 11.44 -13.61
N TYR A 737 -3.67 11.67 -13.19
CA TYR A 737 -3.36 12.50 -12.03
C TYR A 737 -2.33 13.57 -12.38
N SER A 738 -2.60 14.81 -11.97
CA SER A 738 -1.65 15.92 -12.03
C SER A 738 -1.65 16.63 -10.70
N ALA A 739 -0.51 16.97 -10.17
CA ALA A 739 -0.46 17.70 -8.91
C ALA A 739 0.76 18.62 -8.82
N MET A 740 0.57 19.76 -8.15
CA MET A 740 1.65 20.51 -7.53
C MET A 740 1.81 20.05 -6.10
N LEU A 741 2.99 19.61 -5.75
CA LEU A 741 3.38 19.10 -4.44
C LEU A 741 4.36 20.06 -3.81
N VAL A 742 4.04 20.59 -2.63
CA VAL A 742 4.92 21.47 -1.87
C VAL A 742 5.29 20.80 -0.58
N GLN A 743 6.58 20.72 -0.28
CA GLN A 743 7.10 20.18 0.97
C GLN A 743 8.05 21.19 1.61
N GLY A 744 7.66 21.76 2.74
CA GLY A 744 8.51 22.58 3.60
C GLY A 744 8.96 21.77 4.81
N THR A 745 10.24 21.78 5.13
CA THR A 745 10.77 21.17 6.34
C THR A 745 11.59 22.20 7.10
N TRP A 746 11.23 22.41 8.34
CA TRP A 746 12.00 23.21 9.29
C TRP A 746 12.47 22.31 10.44
N GLN A 747 13.78 22.31 10.70
CA GLN A 747 14.36 21.53 11.78
C GLN A 747 15.43 22.33 12.48
N ARG A 748 15.28 22.46 13.80
CA ARG A 748 16.26 23.07 14.68
C ARG A 748 16.36 22.25 15.96
N ASP A 749 17.55 21.80 16.27
CA ASP A 749 17.82 20.89 17.38
C ASP A 749 16.93 19.63 17.31
N GLN A 750 16.10 19.35 18.29
CA GLN A 750 15.16 18.23 18.29
C GLN A 750 13.75 18.61 17.80
N THR A 751 13.52 19.88 17.45
CA THR A 751 12.24 20.34 16.91
C THR A 751 12.23 20.15 15.39
N ARG A 752 11.19 19.49 14.90
CA ARG A 752 10.96 19.27 13.47
C ARG A 752 9.53 19.62 13.11
N VAL A 753 9.37 20.46 12.10
CA VAL A 753 8.06 20.83 11.53
C VAL A 753 8.07 20.53 10.04
N ASN A 754 7.09 19.79 9.56
CA ASN A 754 6.89 19.50 8.16
C ASN A 754 5.55 20.05 7.68
N LEU A 755 5.58 20.72 6.55
CA LEU A 755 4.41 21.17 5.80
C LEU A 755 4.35 20.40 4.50
N ALA A 756 3.24 19.73 4.23
CA ALA A 756 2.94 19.13 2.94
C ALA A 756 1.67 19.77 2.38
N TYR A 757 1.77 20.35 1.16
CA TYR A 757 0.61 20.84 0.44
C TYR A 757 0.51 20.15 -0.91
N THR A 758 -0.70 19.76 -1.27
CA THR A 758 -1.03 19.14 -2.55
C THR A 758 -2.16 19.92 -3.21
N LEU A 759 -1.92 20.39 -4.42
CA LEU A 759 -2.96 20.83 -5.35
C LEU A 759 -3.11 19.74 -6.41
N GLY A 760 -4.13 18.89 -6.27
CA GLY A 760 -4.30 17.70 -7.09
C GLY A 760 -5.50 17.76 -8.04
N TYR A 761 -5.35 17.10 -9.19
CA TYR A 761 -6.41 16.91 -10.19
C TYR A 761 -6.45 15.44 -10.58
N TYR A 762 -7.60 14.81 -10.35
CA TYR A 762 -7.81 13.40 -10.69
C TYR A 762 -8.98 13.24 -11.65
N GLN A 763 -8.74 12.54 -12.76
CA GLN A 763 -9.75 12.22 -13.77
C GLN A 763 -9.63 10.75 -14.18
N GLY A 764 -10.72 10.16 -14.66
CA GLY A 764 -10.71 8.79 -15.16
C GLY A 764 -11.94 8.52 -16.03
N ASN A 765 -11.93 7.41 -16.72
CA ASN A 765 -13.08 6.91 -17.46
C ASN A 765 -13.93 5.90 -16.68
N PHE A 766 -13.59 5.69 -15.40
CA PHE A 766 -14.36 4.90 -14.43
C PHE A 766 -14.27 5.58 -13.05
N ASP A 767 -15.21 5.30 -12.19
CA ASP A 767 -15.22 5.83 -10.83
C ASP A 767 -15.44 4.69 -9.86
N THR A 768 -14.40 4.28 -9.15
CA THR A 768 -14.59 3.26 -8.13
C THR A 768 -13.56 3.27 -7.02
N SER A 769 -14.04 2.84 -5.87
CA SER A 769 -13.31 2.14 -4.84
C SER A 769 -13.26 0.60 -5.07
N GLY A 770 -13.70 0.11 -6.21
CA GLY A 770 -13.81 -1.30 -6.59
C GLY A 770 -13.73 -1.50 -8.11
N LEU A 771 -13.92 -2.73 -8.56
CA LEU A 771 -13.91 -3.06 -9.99
C LEU A 771 -15.23 -2.61 -10.60
N PRO A 772 -15.24 -1.68 -11.54
CA PRO A 772 -16.48 -1.20 -12.13
C PRO A 772 -17.14 -2.30 -12.96
N ASN A 773 -18.45 -2.43 -12.81
CA ASN A 773 -19.29 -3.27 -13.65
C ASN A 773 -20.10 -2.35 -14.54
N PHE A 774 -19.82 -2.38 -15.86
CA PHE A 774 -20.55 -1.59 -16.84
C PHE A 774 -21.38 -2.52 -17.72
N ALA A 775 -22.67 -2.30 -17.73
CA ALA A 775 -23.57 -3.01 -18.62
C ALA A 775 -23.34 -2.63 -20.08
N TYR A 776 -22.91 -1.41 -20.32
CA TYR A 776 -22.81 -0.83 -21.65
C TYR A 776 -21.36 -0.71 -22.13
N PRO A 777 -21.10 -0.90 -23.48
CA PRO A 777 -19.73 -0.80 -24.04
C PRO A 777 -19.19 0.62 -24.13
N PHE A 778 -19.90 1.62 -23.60
CA PHE A 778 -19.44 3.01 -23.70
C PHE A 778 -18.35 3.31 -22.71
N LEU A 779 -17.21 3.60 -23.29
CA LEU A 779 -16.12 4.28 -22.62
C LEU A 779 -16.65 5.63 -22.14
N PHE A 780 -16.70 5.81 -20.85
CA PHE A 780 -16.96 7.10 -20.27
C PHE A 780 -15.90 8.08 -20.78
N ASN A 781 -16.32 9.25 -21.17
CA ASN A 781 -15.40 10.36 -21.37
C ASN A 781 -14.63 10.59 -20.07
N ARG A 782 -13.35 10.92 -20.15
CA ARG A 782 -12.53 11.29 -18.99
C ARG A 782 -13.20 12.44 -18.26
N GLN A 783 -13.55 12.22 -17.01
CA GLN A 783 -14.14 13.21 -16.13
C GLN A 783 -13.62 13.08 -14.71
N ARG A 784 -13.91 14.07 -13.88
CA ARG A 784 -13.59 14.00 -12.45
C ARG A 784 -14.20 12.76 -11.82
N THR A 785 -13.53 12.21 -10.82
CA THR A 785 -14.01 11.04 -10.08
C THR A 785 -14.13 11.39 -8.58
N SER A 786 -14.70 10.50 -7.79
CA SER A 786 -14.75 10.64 -6.33
C SER A 786 -13.38 10.69 -5.65
N LEU A 787 -12.30 10.42 -6.39
CA LEU A 787 -10.92 10.50 -5.91
C LEU A 787 -10.30 11.90 -6.05
N ASP A 788 -10.97 12.84 -6.75
CA ASP A 788 -10.45 14.18 -7.00
C ASP A 788 -10.55 15.07 -5.76
N GLU A 789 -9.53 15.01 -4.92
CA GLU A 789 -9.34 15.96 -3.80
C GLU A 789 -8.42 17.09 -4.26
N ARG A 790 -8.97 18.29 -4.37
CA ARG A 790 -8.30 19.44 -4.99
C ARG A 790 -7.17 20.02 -4.15
N HIS A 791 -7.43 20.25 -2.87
CA HIS A 791 -6.49 20.87 -1.94
C HIS A 791 -6.32 19.99 -0.72
N ARG A 792 -5.08 19.75 -0.33
CA ARG A 792 -4.74 19.10 0.93
C ARG A 792 -3.54 19.77 1.55
N VAL A 793 -3.66 20.18 2.81
CA VAL A 793 -2.57 20.67 3.66
C VAL A 793 -2.41 19.69 4.81
N VAL A 794 -1.19 19.27 5.08
CA VAL A 794 -0.82 18.53 6.27
C VAL A 794 0.36 19.23 6.93
N LEU A 795 0.19 19.61 8.18
CA LEU A 795 1.27 20.13 9.02
C LEU A 795 1.54 19.11 10.12
N SER A 796 2.76 18.66 10.26
CA SER A 796 3.20 17.81 11.37
C SER A 796 4.32 18.48 12.16
N ASP A 797 4.29 18.32 13.48
CA ASP A 797 5.23 18.93 14.40
C ASP A 797 5.63 17.94 15.47
N VAL A 798 6.91 17.94 15.83
CA VAL A 798 7.47 17.28 17.02
C VAL A 798 8.42 18.27 17.70
N THR A 799 8.06 18.72 18.89
CA THR A 799 8.80 19.77 19.63
C THR A 799 8.99 19.36 21.08
N PRO A 800 10.22 19.17 21.55
CA PRO A 800 10.51 19.11 22.98
C PRO A 800 10.22 20.45 23.64
N ILE A 801 9.55 20.40 24.77
CA ILE A 801 9.23 21.58 25.57
C ILE A 801 9.78 21.39 27.01
N PRO A 802 9.93 22.47 27.83
CA PRO A 802 10.50 22.39 29.16
C PRO A 802 9.88 21.31 30.04
N LEU A 803 10.58 20.95 31.13
CA LEU A 803 10.17 19.95 32.15
C LEU A 803 10.06 18.50 31.62
N GLY A 804 10.76 18.15 30.52
CA GLY A 804 10.76 16.80 29.96
C GLY A 804 9.51 16.44 29.16
N PHE A 805 8.74 17.42 28.76
CA PHE A 805 7.61 17.19 27.84
C PHE A 805 8.05 17.19 26.38
N THR A 806 7.35 16.40 25.58
CA THR A 806 7.38 16.47 24.12
C THR A 806 5.96 16.69 23.62
N PHE A 807 5.77 17.74 22.86
CA PHE A 807 4.53 18.02 22.16
C PHE A 807 4.66 17.53 20.70
N ALA A 808 3.61 16.93 20.17
CA ALA A 808 3.54 16.61 18.75
C ALA A 808 2.12 16.79 18.23
N SER A 809 2.01 17.15 16.96
CA SER A 809 0.73 17.39 16.32
C SER A 809 0.71 16.94 14.85
N ILE A 810 -0.48 16.57 14.37
CA ILE A 810 -0.79 16.44 12.94
C ILE A 810 -2.05 17.25 12.68
N ILE A 811 -1.95 18.25 11.81
CA ILE A 811 -3.08 19.05 11.36
C ILE A 811 -3.34 18.72 9.90
N THR A 812 -4.55 18.25 9.58
CA THR A 812 -4.95 17.95 8.20
C THR A 812 -6.15 18.79 7.82
N ILE A 813 -6.04 19.47 6.67
CA ILE A 813 -7.13 20.23 6.07
C ILE A 813 -7.19 19.84 4.60
N ALA A 814 -8.36 19.33 4.13
CA ALA A 814 -8.52 18.94 2.74
C ALA A 814 -9.89 19.37 2.18
N SER A 815 -9.89 19.72 0.90
CA SER A 815 -11.14 20.13 0.21
C SER A 815 -12.11 18.97 0.09
N PRO A 816 -13.42 19.25 -0.01
CA PRO A 816 -14.42 18.21 -0.22
C PRO A 816 -14.12 17.44 -1.50
N ARG A 817 -14.28 16.12 -1.44
CA ARG A 817 -14.21 15.24 -2.61
C ARG A 817 -15.58 15.14 -3.26
N PRO A 818 -15.66 14.99 -4.59
CA PRO A 818 -16.90 14.60 -5.24
C PRO A 818 -17.39 13.25 -4.70
N PHE A 819 -18.69 13.02 -4.76
CA PHE A 819 -19.27 11.71 -4.48
C PHE A 819 -19.96 11.18 -5.75
N VAL A 820 -19.99 9.85 -5.90
CA VAL A 820 -20.68 9.20 -7.02
C VAL A 820 -22.16 9.55 -6.98
N THR A 821 -22.70 9.94 -8.11
CA THR A 821 -24.11 10.19 -8.31
C THR A 821 -24.72 9.06 -9.12
N THR A 822 -25.93 8.66 -8.78
CA THR A 822 -26.71 7.70 -9.56
C THR A 822 -28.09 8.28 -9.82
N ASP A 823 -28.68 7.90 -10.96
CA ASP A 823 -30.10 8.05 -11.20
C ASP A 823 -30.78 6.74 -10.80
N GLY A 824 -31.80 6.76 -10.03
CA GLY A 824 -32.51 5.53 -9.65
C GLY A 824 -33.44 4.99 -10.76
N ARG A 825 -33.53 5.69 -11.88
CA ARG A 825 -34.18 5.21 -13.10
C ARG A 825 -33.16 4.43 -13.92
N ASP A 826 -33.63 3.49 -14.68
CA ASP A 826 -32.88 2.76 -15.70
C ASP A 826 -33.00 3.60 -17.01
N ILE A 827 -32.05 4.55 -17.16
CA ILE A 827 -32.10 5.55 -18.26
C ILE A 827 -31.67 4.91 -19.59
N ASN A 828 -30.68 4.04 -19.54
CA ASN A 828 -30.15 3.34 -20.73
C ASN A 828 -30.96 2.07 -21.06
N LEU A 829 -31.95 1.71 -20.23
CA LEU A 829 -32.84 0.58 -20.41
C LEU A 829 -32.15 -0.78 -20.48
N ASP A 830 -31.06 -0.95 -19.71
CA ASP A 830 -30.27 -2.17 -19.64
C ASP A 830 -30.55 -3.01 -18.37
N ASN A 831 -31.50 -2.60 -17.55
CA ASN A 831 -31.91 -3.20 -16.28
C ASN A 831 -30.87 -3.03 -15.16
N ILE A 832 -29.92 -2.13 -15.28
CA ILE A 832 -28.93 -1.83 -14.25
C ILE A 832 -28.99 -0.33 -13.93
N THR A 833 -29.50 0.03 -12.77
CA THR A 833 -29.62 1.44 -12.35
C THR A 833 -28.35 2.00 -11.71
N GLY A 834 -27.34 1.15 -11.44
CA GLY A 834 -26.10 1.55 -10.77
C GLY A 834 -25.11 2.28 -11.67
N ASP A 835 -25.25 2.19 -12.97
CA ASP A 835 -24.44 2.85 -13.99
C ASP A 835 -25.17 4.02 -14.68
N ASP A 836 -26.40 4.29 -14.28
CA ASP A 836 -27.14 5.46 -14.72
C ASP A 836 -26.77 6.70 -13.91
N TYR A 837 -26.48 7.79 -14.61
CA TYR A 837 -26.11 9.07 -14.00
C TYR A 837 -27.03 10.19 -14.42
N PRO A 838 -27.28 11.19 -13.55
CA PRO A 838 -28.16 12.32 -13.87
C PRO A 838 -27.73 13.06 -15.13
N GLY A 839 -28.71 13.41 -15.97
CA GLY A 839 -28.45 14.04 -17.26
C GLY A 839 -27.99 13.09 -18.37
N GLY A 840 -27.93 11.78 -18.07
CA GLY A 840 -27.69 10.74 -19.07
C GLY A 840 -28.87 10.57 -20.02
N THR A 841 -28.61 9.98 -21.17
CA THR A 841 -29.59 9.51 -22.14
C THR A 841 -29.32 8.05 -22.45
N VAL A 842 -30.15 7.39 -23.22
CA VAL A 842 -30.01 5.97 -23.63
C VAL A 842 -28.60 5.62 -24.16
N ASN A 843 -27.85 6.61 -24.66
CA ASN A 843 -26.49 6.43 -25.18
C ASN A 843 -25.45 7.31 -24.44
N SER A 844 -25.74 7.79 -23.25
CA SER A 844 -24.91 8.74 -22.51
C SER A 844 -24.82 8.36 -21.05
N THR A 845 -23.65 8.49 -20.48
CA THR A 845 -23.36 8.21 -19.08
C THR A 845 -23.75 9.34 -18.12
N GLY A 846 -24.12 10.53 -18.63
CA GLY A 846 -24.45 11.69 -17.80
C GLY A 846 -23.32 12.16 -16.87
N THR A 847 -23.71 12.79 -15.75
CA THR A 847 -22.76 13.32 -14.75
C THR A 847 -22.51 12.28 -13.65
N ARG A 848 -21.29 11.70 -13.63
CA ARG A 848 -20.91 10.62 -12.72
C ARG A 848 -20.74 11.04 -11.27
N VAL A 849 -20.37 12.27 -11.02
CA VAL A 849 -20.06 12.75 -9.67
C VAL A 849 -20.66 14.13 -9.45
N THR A 850 -21.10 14.36 -8.22
CA THR A 850 -21.50 15.67 -7.72
C THR A 850 -20.46 16.19 -6.73
N GLN A 851 -20.08 17.46 -6.90
CA GLN A 851 -19.21 18.14 -5.96
C GLN A 851 -20.04 18.66 -4.79
N PRO A 852 -19.77 18.29 -3.55
CA PRO A 852 -20.37 18.96 -2.40
C PRO A 852 -20.05 20.45 -2.41
N SER A 853 -20.89 21.26 -1.79
CA SER A 853 -20.61 22.69 -1.68
C SER A 853 -19.24 22.93 -1.03
N ASN A 854 -18.50 23.94 -1.51
CA ASN A 854 -17.17 24.28 -0.98
C ASN A 854 -17.24 25.02 0.36
N ALA A 855 -18.38 24.95 1.06
CA ALA A 855 -18.52 25.51 2.40
C ALA A 855 -17.53 24.83 3.37
N TRP A 856 -16.92 25.61 4.25
CA TRP A 856 -15.92 25.15 5.21
C TRP A 856 -16.36 23.92 6.01
N ARG A 857 -17.64 23.78 6.33
CA ARG A 857 -18.22 22.63 7.03
C ARG A 857 -18.07 21.30 6.29
N ASN A 858 -17.88 21.31 4.97
CA ASN A 858 -17.72 20.12 4.14
C ASN A 858 -16.24 19.75 3.94
N TRP A 859 -15.29 20.59 4.36
CA TRP A 859 -13.88 20.27 4.33
C TRP A 859 -13.55 19.20 5.35
N TYR A 860 -12.66 18.28 4.98
CA TYR A 860 -12.06 17.36 5.92
C TYR A 860 -11.06 18.13 6.80
N ARG A 861 -11.18 18.02 8.11
CA ARG A 861 -10.35 18.75 9.07
C ARG A 861 -10.08 17.88 10.29
N THR A 862 -8.83 17.71 10.63
CA THR A 862 -8.42 17.09 11.89
C THR A 862 -7.27 17.86 12.50
N VAL A 863 -7.28 17.94 13.82
CA VAL A 863 -6.12 18.32 14.64
C VAL A 863 -5.94 17.18 15.62
N ASP A 864 -4.83 16.48 15.46
CA ASP A 864 -4.45 15.35 16.30
C ASP A 864 -3.25 15.79 17.14
N LEU A 865 -3.33 15.60 18.44
CA LEU A 865 -2.35 16.10 19.41
C LEU A 865 -1.82 14.96 20.25
N ARG A 866 -0.54 15.03 20.56
CA ARG A 866 0.14 14.17 21.53
C ARG A 866 0.96 15.03 22.51
N LEU A 867 0.84 14.70 23.77
CA LEU A 867 1.70 15.22 24.83
C LEU A 867 2.32 14.02 25.57
N ALA A 868 3.63 13.98 25.60
CA ALA A 868 4.38 12.96 26.32
C ALA A 868 5.28 13.62 27.37
N ARG A 869 5.28 13.11 28.61
CA ARG A 869 6.24 13.52 29.65
C ARG A 869 7.21 12.38 29.89
N SER A 870 8.47 12.63 29.65
CA SER A 870 9.54 11.67 29.86
C SER A 870 10.32 11.98 31.15
N ILE A 871 10.53 10.94 31.94
CA ILE A 871 11.34 10.99 33.20
C ILE A 871 12.50 10.01 32.96
N VAL A 872 13.71 10.51 33.08
CA VAL A 872 14.94 9.70 32.95
C VAL A 872 15.51 9.50 34.36
N ASN A 873 15.78 8.26 34.73
CA ASN A 873 16.43 7.94 36.02
C ASN A 873 17.97 8.02 35.92
N ALA A 874 18.65 7.90 37.06
CA ALA A 874 20.12 7.96 37.15
C ALA A 874 20.83 6.85 36.34
N SER A 875 20.15 5.74 35.98
CA SER A 875 20.69 4.65 35.15
C SER A 875 20.37 4.83 33.66
N GLY A 876 19.84 6.00 33.24
CA GLY A 876 19.51 6.28 31.85
C GLY A 876 18.21 5.66 31.34
N LYS A 877 17.45 4.95 32.18
CA LYS A 877 16.14 4.40 31.81
C LYS A 877 15.11 5.52 31.75
N LYS A 878 14.29 5.51 30.70
CA LYS A 878 13.30 6.54 30.43
C LYS A 878 11.89 5.97 30.55
N VAL A 879 11.05 6.62 31.33
CA VAL A 879 9.61 6.34 31.42
C VAL A 879 8.85 7.51 30.84
N SER A 880 8.00 7.29 29.87
CA SER A 880 7.17 8.32 29.24
C SER A 880 5.69 8.04 29.49
N LEU A 881 4.99 9.01 30.07
CA LEU A 881 3.54 9.04 30.15
C LEU A 881 3.02 9.79 28.93
N ILE A 882 2.02 9.24 28.24
CA ILE A 882 1.56 9.71 26.94
C ILE A 882 0.06 9.93 26.98
N ALA A 883 -0.37 11.09 26.49
CA ALA A 883 -1.77 11.38 26.21
C ALA A 883 -1.93 11.81 24.75
N GLU A 884 -2.89 11.25 24.06
CA GLU A 884 -3.19 11.57 22.65
C GLU A 884 -4.67 11.85 22.49
N VAL A 885 -4.98 12.85 21.66
CA VAL A 885 -6.34 13.19 21.28
C VAL A 885 -6.40 13.40 19.77
N PHE A 886 -7.24 12.63 19.10
CA PHE A 886 -7.46 12.70 17.65
C PHE A 886 -8.76 13.46 17.38
N ASN A 887 -8.75 14.33 16.36
CA ASN A 887 -9.85 15.22 16.03
C ASN A 887 -10.31 16.02 17.27
N VAL A 888 -9.38 16.74 17.91
CA VAL A 888 -9.58 17.40 19.20
C VAL A 888 -10.82 18.30 19.26
N PHE A 889 -11.16 18.94 18.13
CA PHE A 889 -12.33 19.83 18.04
C PHE A 889 -13.63 19.08 17.75
N ASN A 890 -13.59 17.76 17.59
CA ASN A 890 -14.72 16.91 17.24
C ASN A 890 -15.45 17.39 15.97
N TRP A 891 -14.69 17.83 14.95
CA TRP A 891 -15.28 18.23 13.69
C TRP A 891 -15.96 17.05 13.03
N ASN A 892 -17.14 17.29 12.49
CA ASN A 892 -17.84 16.29 11.70
C ASN A 892 -17.28 16.27 10.28
N ASN A 893 -16.47 15.28 9.97
CA ASN A 893 -15.86 15.11 8.66
C ASN A 893 -16.72 14.15 7.83
N ASN A 894 -17.39 14.67 6.81
CA ASN A 894 -18.32 13.89 5.99
C ASN A 894 -17.57 12.82 5.18
N LEU A 895 -18.06 11.59 5.21
CA LEU A 895 -17.49 10.44 4.49
C LEU A 895 -18.34 10.07 3.27
N THR A 896 -19.64 9.99 3.45
CA THR A 896 -20.60 9.56 2.43
C THR A 896 -21.74 10.57 2.32
N TYR A 897 -22.33 10.61 1.12
CA TYR A 897 -23.47 11.45 0.78
C TYR A 897 -24.57 10.59 0.16
N GLY A 898 -25.81 11.01 0.24
CA GLY A 898 -26.91 10.42 -0.52
C GLY A 898 -26.59 10.52 -2.01
N SER A 899 -26.40 9.40 -2.67
CA SER A 899 -25.88 9.32 -4.04
C SER A 899 -26.98 9.33 -5.11
N THR A 900 -28.17 8.86 -4.78
CA THR A 900 -29.30 8.71 -5.74
C THR A 900 -30.08 10.01 -5.85
N GLN A 901 -30.11 10.59 -7.05
CA GLN A 901 -30.79 11.86 -7.29
C GLN A 901 -32.31 11.70 -7.50
N PHE A 902 -32.70 10.68 -8.24
CA PHE A 902 -34.11 10.35 -8.49
C PHE A 902 -34.39 8.91 -8.07
N ASN A 903 -35.63 8.62 -7.64
CA ASN A 903 -36.05 7.25 -7.46
C ASN A 903 -36.45 6.61 -8.81
N SER A 904 -36.86 5.34 -8.80
CA SER A 904 -37.26 4.61 -10.02
C SER A 904 -38.46 5.23 -10.76
N ALA A 905 -39.27 6.04 -10.09
CA ALA A 905 -40.37 6.79 -10.66
C ALA A 905 -40.01 8.20 -11.16
N GLY A 906 -38.71 8.58 -11.09
CA GLY A 906 -38.24 9.90 -11.48
C GLY A 906 -38.51 11.02 -10.49
N VAL A 907 -38.89 10.68 -9.24
CA VAL A 907 -39.14 11.66 -8.19
C VAL A 907 -37.81 11.99 -7.51
N PRO A 908 -37.45 13.28 -7.28
CA PRO A 908 -36.27 13.67 -6.57
C PRO A 908 -36.19 13.05 -5.17
N VAL A 909 -35.02 12.50 -4.84
CA VAL A 909 -34.74 11.90 -3.53
C VAL A 909 -34.30 12.99 -2.56
N ALA A 910 -35.04 13.21 -1.47
CA ALA A 910 -34.76 14.27 -0.50
C ALA A 910 -33.39 14.18 0.19
N THR A 911 -32.78 13.00 0.22
CA THR A 911 -31.44 12.78 0.82
C THR A 911 -30.29 12.97 -0.16
N PHE A 912 -30.59 13.32 -1.44
CA PHE A 912 -29.55 13.55 -2.43
C PHE A 912 -28.60 14.69 -2.01
N GLY A 913 -27.30 14.45 -2.04
CA GLY A 913 -26.27 15.42 -1.65
C GLY A 913 -26.21 15.73 -0.14
N ILE A 914 -27.06 15.13 0.66
CA ILE A 914 -27.01 15.27 2.12
C ILE A 914 -25.98 14.27 2.67
N PRO A 915 -25.08 14.69 3.58
CA PRO A 915 -24.18 13.74 4.24
C PRO A 915 -24.94 12.62 4.96
N THR A 916 -24.51 11.38 4.75
CA THR A 916 -25.11 10.17 5.34
C THR A 916 -24.16 9.42 6.26
N GLY A 917 -22.87 9.79 6.28
CA GLY A 917 -21.85 9.19 7.14
C GLY A 917 -20.69 10.13 7.38
N ALA A 918 -19.94 9.88 8.44
CA ALA A 918 -18.76 10.65 8.81
C ALA A 918 -17.58 9.76 9.13
N TYR A 919 -16.37 10.32 9.00
CA TYR A 919 -15.14 9.78 9.58
C TYR A 919 -15.21 9.75 11.11
N GLY A 920 -14.17 9.22 11.75
CA GLY A 920 -14.11 9.08 13.20
C GLY A 920 -14.33 10.41 13.93
N ALA A 921 -15.17 10.39 14.96
CA ALA A 921 -15.30 11.47 15.91
C ALA A 921 -14.04 11.64 16.75
N ARG A 922 -14.01 12.64 17.65
CA ARG A 922 -12.90 12.81 18.59
C ARG A 922 -12.65 11.53 19.41
N GLN A 923 -11.40 11.12 19.49
CA GLN A 923 -10.95 9.97 20.26
C GLN A 923 -9.73 10.35 21.09
N GLY A 924 -9.70 9.91 22.34
CA GLY A 924 -8.53 10.06 23.21
C GLY A 924 -7.95 8.70 23.54
N GLN A 925 -6.66 8.64 23.80
CA GLN A 925 -5.99 7.49 24.40
C GLN A 925 -4.91 7.93 25.37
N VAL A 926 -4.63 7.05 26.33
CA VAL A 926 -3.53 7.24 27.28
C VAL A 926 -2.57 6.06 27.17
N GLY A 927 -1.29 6.31 27.38
CA GLY A 927 -0.28 5.29 27.28
C GLY A 927 0.92 5.53 28.16
N MET A 928 1.71 4.49 28.30
CA MET A 928 3.01 4.52 28.95
C MET A 928 4.03 3.78 28.06
N ARG A 929 5.24 4.32 28.03
CA ARG A 929 6.40 3.69 27.38
C ARG A 929 7.58 3.70 28.34
N VAL A 930 8.27 2.57 28.40
CA VAL A 930 9.52 2.41 29.14
C VAL A 930 10.63 2.07 28.16
N GLU A 931 11.76 2.75 28.27
CA GLU A 931 12.95 2.54 27.44
C GLU A 931 14.16 2.30 28.33
N TRP A 932 15.07 1.36 27.93
CA TRP A 932 16.29 1.02 28.65
C TRP A 932 17.44 0.67 27.73
#